data_ea4b4305d718b25644ece4a7ddb190fa
#
_entry.id   ea4b4305d718b25644ece4a7ddb190fa
#
_cell.length_a   1.000
_cell.length_b   1.000
_cell.length_c   1.000
_cell.angle_alpha   90.00
_cell.angle_beta   90.00
_cell.angle_gamma   90.00
#
_symmetry.space_group_name_H-M   'P 1'
#
loop_
_entity.id
_entity.type
_entity.pdbx_description
1 polymer ?
#
loop_
_entity_poly.entity_id
_entity_poly.type
_entity_poly.pdbx_seq_one_letter_code
_entity_poly.pdbx_strand_id
1 'polypeptide(L)'
;MSYLSFDKQQLVNLEFSLNREIIRANRAGSYASTTIIYCNTRKYHGLLVSPQPQLDDDLHVFLSAIDESIIQHDAEFNIGIHQYPGPVYFPKGHKYVEEFHSVPIPTLIYHVGGVVLSKQLLFINKEDRVLIKYTLLDAHSDTLLRLKPFLAFRNYHTLSKANMYANKNYEECENGIMMKLYQGYSPLYIQISKEAKYVHAPDWYYNIEYRKELERGYDGHEDLLVPGYFEFPIKKNESVIISAGLSETKPNMLKRLFNNELKNRIPRDSYENNLINSAQQFIIQRGNDVEIKAGYHWFGRWGRDTLISLPGLTLVTGNYDICKKAIDTLLTDKKGPLLPNVGKQQRVAINSADTSLWLFWTLQQYQLFTNEAPMKIWRLYKNDLQSILYGYRNGEAKGIWMSEDGLINAKLPGYALTWMDAIVDGKPVTPRYGKPVDINALWYNAICYAMYLAEHVNDNEFIDDWLPIKEKIENSFSETFWDEQHGYLADYVDDGEKDWCVRPNMVFATSLPYVCLDEKKRLSVLERIQQELLTPRGLRTLSPKCPHYRGHYEGPIKERDLAYHQGTVWPWLLGAFAEGYLRIFGKNGIPFIEKIYFDLESTLSEHGVGSISEVFDGDPPHKPGGAISQAWSVAEIMRMKWLIEKYKNL
;
A
#
# COMPACT_ATOMS: atom_id res chain seq x y z
N MET A 1 24.80 7.03 12.84
CA MET A 1 23.59 6.18 13.08
C MET A 1 22.95 5.88 11.75
N SER A 2 22.38 4.70 11.59
CA SER A 2 21.58 4.35 10.39
C SER A 2 20.30 5.20 10.37
N TYR A 3 19.78 5.57 9.20
CA TYR A 3 18.65 6.48 9.04
C TYR A 3 17.37 5.98 9.76
N LEU A 4 17.06 4.68 9.68
CA LEU A 4 16.01 4.04 10.47
C LEU A 4 16.66 2.94 11.32
N SER A 5 16.93 3.23 12.59
CA SER A 5 17.52 2.30 13.54
C SER A 5 16.82 2.38 14.89
N PHE A 6 16.75 1.24 15.56
CA PHE A 6 16.17 1.09 16.90
C PHE A 6 17.17 0.38 17.80
N ASP A 7 17.34 0.91 19.00
CA ASP A 7 18.27 0.38 20.00
C ASP A 7 17.61 -0.71 20.87
N LYS A 8 18.43 -1.33 21.72
CA LYS A 8 18.00 -2.36 22.65
C LYS A 8 16.84 -1.95 23.55
N GLN A 9 16.84 -0.73 24.07
CA GLN A 9 15.78 -0.26 24.99
C GLN A 9 14.43 -0.22 24.30
N GLN A 10 14.42 0.23 23.03
CA GLN A 10 13.23 0.25 22.18
C GLN A 10 12.80 -1.17 21.81
N LEU A 11 13.74 -2.04 21.43
CA LEU A 11 13.45 -3.37 20.87
C LEU A 11 12.97 -4.38 21.93
N VAL A 12 13.43 -4.29 23.17
CA VAL A 12 12.96 -5.17 24.25
C VAL A 12 11.56 -4.78 24.75
N ASN A 13 11.12 -3.56 24.45
CA ASN A 13 9.77 -3.13 24.72
C ASN A 13 8.82 -3.72 23.63
N LEU A 14 8.05 -4.73 24.01
CA LEU A 14 7.17 -5.44 23.09
C LEU A 14 6.05 -4.54 22.53
N GLU A 15 5.55 -3.57 23.30
CA GLU A 15 4.56 -2.63 22.77
C GLU A 15 5.15 -1.74 21.68
N PHE A 16 6.42 -1.36 21.79
CA PHE A 16 7.13 -0.65 20.74
C PHE A 16 7.38 -1.53 19.51
N SER A 17 7.96 -2.73 19.73
CA SER A 17 8.48 -3.57 18.65
C SER A 17 7.40 -4.27 17.83
N LEU A 18 6.30 -4.71 18.48
CA LEU A 18 5.22 -5.45 17.84
C LEU A 18 4.28 -4.54 17.02
N ASN A 19 4.36 -3.23 17.21
CA ASN A 19 3.63 -2.25 16.41
C ASN A 19 4.41 -1.74 15.19
N ARG A 20 5.65 -2.22 14.98
CA ARG A 20 6.52 -1.84 13.86
C ARG A 20 6.76 -3.03 12.95
N GLU A 21 6.28 -2.90 11.72
CA GLU A 21 6.28 -3.99 10.74
C GLU A 21 7.18 -3.67 9.56
N ILE A 22 7.81 -4.68 9.00
CA ILE A 22 8.59 -4.57 7.76
C ILE A 22 7.89 -5.32 6.64
N ILE A 23 7.98 -4.80 5.43
CA ILE A 23 7.50 -5.43 4.20
C ILE A 23 8.59 -5.37 3.13
N ARG A 24 8.81 -6.48 2.43
CA ARG A 24 9.75 -6.60 1.30
C ARG A 24 9.10 -7.42 0.20
N ALA A 25 8.87 -6.81 -0.96
CA ALA A 25 8.22 -7.45 -2.10
C ALA A 25 9.21 -7.71 -3.25
N ASN A 26 8.88 -8.70 -4.10
CA ASN A 26 9.70 -9.11 -5.24
C ASN A 26 9.27 -8.47 -6.57
N ARG A 27 8.29 -7.59 -6.59
CA ARG A 27 7.68 -6.99 -7.80
C ARG A 27 7.05 -8.00 -8.78
N ALA A 28 6.84 -9.24 -8.38
CA ALA A 28 6.10 -10.26 -9.12
C ALA A 28 4.86 -10.73 -8.35
N GLY A 29 4.59 -10.12 -7.19
CA GLY A 29 3.43 -10.34 -6.35
C GLY A 29 3.72 -11.00 -5.02
N SER A 30 4.90 -11.60 -4.81
CA SER A 30 5.28 -12.21 -3.53
C SER A 30 5.90 -11.20 -2.58
N TYR A 31 5.80 -11.48 -1.28
CA TYR A 31 6.41 -10.65 -0.25
C TYR A 31 6.88 -11.44 0.98
N ALA A 32 7.74 -10.80 1.78
CA ALA A 32 8.02 -11.14 3.16
C ALA A 32 7.57 -9.99 4.07
N SER A 33 6.89 -10.30 5.16
CA SER A 33 6.47 -9.32 6.17
C SER A 33 6.46 -9.93 7.55
N THR A 34 6.92 -9.16 8.54
CA THR A 34 6.94 -9.51 9.96
C THR A 34 7.19 -8.23 10.78
N THR A 35 7.25 -8.31 12.11
CA THR A 35 7.70 -7.19 12.94
C THR A 35 9.21 -7.02 12.91
N ILE A 36 9.72 -5.88 13.42
CA ILE A 36 11.17 -5.61 13.48
C ILE A 36 11.94 -6.59 14.37
N ILE A 37 11.27 -7.34 15.23
CA ILE A 37 11.86 -8.41 16.08
C ILE A 37 11.46 -9.82 15.62
N TYR A 38 10.88 -9.96 14.41
CA TYR A 38 10.44 -11.22 13.82
C TYR A 38 9.36 -12.00 14.59
N CYS A 39 8.57 -11.34 15.45
CA CYS A 39 7.36 -11.89 16.06
C CYS A 39 6.15 -11.56 15.19
N ASN A 40 5.52 -12.54 14.60
CA ASN A 40 4.35 -12.32 13.75
C ASN A 40 3.14 -11.90 14.59
N THR A 41 2.46 -10.82 14.17
CA THR A 41 1.28 -10.26 14.85
C THR A 41 0.02 -10.30 13.99
N ARG A 42 0.17 -10.70 12.73
CA ARG A 42 -0.91 -10.80 11.73
C ARG A 42 -0.89 -12.14 11.02
N LYS A 43 -2.07 -12.63 10.62
CA LYS A 43 -2.19 -13.80 9.71
C LYS A 43 -1.53 -13.55 8.35
N TYR A 44 -1.34 -12.29 7.97
CA TYR A 44 -0.67 -11.86 6.73
C TYR A 44 0.85 -11.86 6.82
N HIS A 45 1.42 -12.01 8.00
CA HIS A 45 2.86 -12.14 8.18
C HIS A 45 3.37 -13.50 7.70
N GLY A 46 4.53 -13.48 7.10
CA GLY A 46 5.27 -14.63 6.63
C GLY A 46 6.57 -14.21 5.97
N LEU A 47 7.58 -15.06 6.03
CA LEU A 47 8.87 -14.84 5.37
C LEU A 47 8.82 -15.20 3.88
N LEU A 48 7.85 -16.02 3.46
CA LEU A 48 7.52 -16.27 2.06
C LEU A 48 6.01 -16.35 1.91
N VAL A 49 5.44 -15.31 1.29
CA VAL A 49 4.03 -15.23 0.92
C VAL A 49 3.98 -15.03 -0.59
N SER A 50 3.35 -15.96 -1.33
CA SER A 50 3.44 -16.01 -2.78
C SER A 50 2.10 -16.35 -3.43
N PRO A 51 1.80 -15.82 -4.65
CA PRO A 51 0.63 -16.20 -5.43
C PRO A 51 0.64 -17.70 -5.77
N GLN A 52 -0.56 -18.30 -5.77
CA GLN A 52 -0.76 -19.67 -6.19
C GLN A 52 -1.92 -19.76 -7.21
N PRO A 53 -1.71 -19.29 -8.45
CA PRO A 53 -2.78 -19.16 -9.44
C PRO A 53 -3.42 -20.49 -9.82
N GLN A 54 -2.77 -21.64 -9.52
CA GLN A 54 -3.34 -22.97 -9.69
C GLN A 54 -4.36 -23.34 -8.59
N LEU A 55 -4.42 -22.61 -7.48
CA LEU A 55 -5.38 -22.81 -6.39
C LEU A 55 -6.48 -21.75 -6.42
N ASP A 56 -6.08 -20.48 -6.41
CA ASP A 56 -6.95 -19.32 -6.47
C ASP A 56 -6.13 -18.08 -6.90
N ASP A 57 -6.77 -16.90 -6.93
CA ASP A 57 -6.10 -15.65 -7.33
C ASP A 57 -5.40 -14.95 -6.16
N ASP A 58 -5.41 -15.54 -4.97
CA ASP A 58 -4.88 -14.95 -3.76
C ASP A 58 -3.41 -15.31 -3.48
N LEU A 59 -2.90 -14.75 -2.41
CA LEU A 59 -1.57 -15.03 -1.88
C LEU A 59 -1.65 -16.14 -0.83
N HIS A 60 -0.60 -16.95 -0.74
CA HIS A 60 -0.50 -18.04 0.22
C HIS A 60 0.77 -17.92 1.05
N VAL A 61 0.65 -18.13 2.36
CA VAL A 61 1.78 -18.18 3.28
C VAL A 61 2.39 -19.58 3.23
N PHE A 62 3.64 -19.68 2.81
CA PHE A 62 4.42 -20.93 2.78
C PHE A 62 5.28 -21.07 4.03
N LEU A 63 6.21 -20.13 4.21
CA LEU A 63 7.10 -20.04 5.36
C LEU A 63 6.64 -18.88 6.25
N SER A 64 6.12 -19.18 7.42
CA SER A 64 5.64 -18.19 8.39
C SER A 64 6.80 -17.54 9.13
N ALA A 65 7.69 -18.34 9.71
CA ALA A 65 8.81 -17.88 10.54
C ALA A 65 9.98 -18.89 10.48
N ILE A 66 11.13 -18.48 11.00
CA ILE A 66 12.25 -19.36 11.35
C ILE A 66 12.64 -19.02 12.78
N ASP A 67 12.67 -20.02 13.66
CA ASP A 67 13.28 -19.90 14.97
C ASP A 67 14.75 -20.30 14.91
N GLU A 68 15.59 -19.46 15.45
CA GLU A 68 17.02 -19.69 15.56
C GLU A 68 17.42 -20.07 16.99
N SER A 69 18.32 -21.04 17.13
CA SER A 69 19.01 -21.33 18.39
C SER A 69 20.52 -21.25 18.19
N ILE A 70 21.17 -20.55 19.10
CA ILE A 70 22.64 -20.52 19.23
C ILE A 70 23.04 -21.53 20.29
N ILE A 71 23.94 -22.44 19.93
CA ILE A 71 24.38 -23.53 20.83
C ILE A 71 25.88 -23.40 21.06
N GLN A 72 26.28 -23.31 22.35
CA GLN A 72 27.65 -23.27 22.80
C GLN A 72 27.78 -24.08 24.11
N HIS A 73 28.81 -24.92 24.25
CA HIS A 73 29.08 -25.68 25.48
C HIS A 73 27.82 -26.40 26.02
N ASP A 74 27.04 -27.04 25.13
CA ASP A 74 25.76 -27.70 25.42
C ASP A 74 24.63 -26.77 25.93
N ALA A 75 24.87 -25.46 26.02
CA ALA A 75 23.83 -24.48 26.31
C ALA A 75 23.14 -24.03 25.01
N GLU A 76 21.81 -24.11 24.97
CA GLU A 76 20.99 -23.65 23.84
C GLU A 76 20.30 -22.34 24.19
N PHE A 77 20.55 -21.33 23.38
CA PHE A 77 19.91 -20.02 23.46
C PHE A 77 18.94 -19.86 22.28
N ASN A 78 17.64 -20.01 22.53
CA ASN A 78 16.64 -19.79 21.51
C ASN A 78 16.32 -18.28 21.36
N ILE A 79 16.57 -17.73 20.19
CA ILE A 79 16.40 -16.33 19.88
C ILE A 79 15.13 -16.03 19.05
N GLY A 80 14.27 -17.04 18.84
CA GLY A 80 12.93 -16.89 18.27
C GLY A 80 11.95 -16.22 19.24
N ILE A 81 10.79 -15.81 18.73
CA ILE A 81 9.69 -15.27 19.54
C ILE A 81 8.34 -15.47 18.86
N HIS A 82 7.38 -16.04 19.60
CA HIS A 82 5.98 -16.17 19.24
C HIS A 82 5.11 -15.72 20.41
N GLN A 83 3.92 -15.19 20.09
CA GLN A 83 2.88 -14.92 21.07
C GLN A 83 1.95 -16.12 21.19
N TYR A 84 1.50 -16.42 22.40
CA TYR A 84 0.51 -17.43 22.75
C TYR A 84 -0.59 -16.81 23.60
N PRO A 85 -1.77 -17.46 23.74
CA PRO A 85 -2.89 -16.94 24.50
C PRO A 85 -2.53 -16.51 25.92
N GLY A 86 -3.08 -15.37 26.37
CA GLY A 86 -2.82 -14.81 27.68
C GLY A 86 -1.53 -13.97 27.77
N PRO A 87 -1.24 -13.16 26.79
CA PRO A 87 -0.02 -12.49 26.34
C PRO A 87 1.30 -13.16 26.82
N VAL A 88 1.39 -14.47 26.57
CA VAL A 88 2.58 -15.25 26.84
C VAL A 88 3.49 -15.24 25.61
N TYR A 89 4.75 -14.84 25.77
CA TYR A 89 5.76 -14.87 24.70
C TYR A 89 6.78 -15.97 24.96
N PHE A 90 6.93 -16.88 23.97
CA PHE A 90 7.88 -17.97 24.04
C PHE A 90 8.32 -18.38 22.61
N PRO A 91 9.63 -18.63 22.39
CA PRO A 91 10.74 -18.24 23.27
C PRO A 91 10.79 -16.73 23.55
N LYS A 92 11.78 -16.30 24.34
CA LYS A 92 11.92 -14.89 24.73
C LYS A 92 13.10 -14.21 24.03
N GLY A 93 13.26 -14.48 22.72
CA GLY A 93 14.39 -14.02 21.92
C GLY A 93 14.56 -12.49 21.85
N HIS A 94 13.47 -11.73 22.02
CA HIS A 94 13.53 -10.27 22.10
C HIS A 94 14.44 -9.74 23.21
N LYS A 95 14.72 -10.51 24.25
CA LYS A 95 15.65 -10.13 25.33
C LYS A 95 17.10 -10.10 24.89
N TYR A 96 17.43 -10.79 23.81
CA TYR A 96 18.77 -10.87 23.24
C TYR A 96 19.03 -9.91 22.09
N VAL A 97 18.01 -9.17 21.68
CA VAL A 97 18.13 -8.19 20.59
C VAL A 97 18.93 -6.99 21.08
N GLU A 98 19.89 -6.55 20.26
CA GLU A 98 20.77 -5.41 20.57
C GLU A 98 20.44 -4.20 19.70
N GLU A 99 20.25 -4.41 18.39
CA GLU A 99 19.99 -3.35 17.42
C GLU A 99 19.17 -3.87 16.23
N PHE A 100 18.28 -3.03 15.71
CA PHE A 100 17.68 -3.17 14.40
C PHE A 100 18.03 -1.96 13.54
N HIS A 101 18.39 -2.18 12.27
CA HIS A 101 18.50 -1.13 11.27
C HIS A 101 18.00 -1.57 9.89
N SER A 102 17.52 -0.60 9.10
CA SER A 102 16.95 -0.85 7.77
C SER A 102 17.94 -0.66 6.62
N VAL A 103 19.15 -0.16 6.89
CA VAL A 103 20.18 0.19 5.88
C VAL A 103 21.29 -0.84 5.88
N PRO A 104 21.65 -1.39 4.71
CA PRO A 104 21.01 -1.29 3.39
C PRO A 104 19.73 -2.11 3.27
N ILE A 105 19.54 -3.11 4.13
CA ILE A 105 18.40 -4.03 4.22
C ILE A 105 18.06 -4.29 5.69
N PRO A 106 16.86 -4.82 6.02
CA PRO A 106 16.51 -5.16 7.40
C PRO A 106 17.56 -6.06 8.02
N THR A 107 18.17 -5.57 9.08
CA THR A 107 19.21 -6.25 9.83
C THR A 107 18.87 -6.20 11.32
N LEU A 108 18.87 -7.35 11.97
CA LEU A 108 18.70 -7.50 13.40
C LEU A 108 19.96 -8.11 14.01
N ILE A 109 20.48 -7.49 15.07
CA ILE A 109 21.67 -7.94 15.79
C ILE A 109 21.24 -8.53 17.12
N TYR A 110 21.69 -9.74 17.40
CA TYR A 110 21.50 -10.44 18.68
C TYR A 110 22.80 -10.50 19.45
N HIS A 111 22.71 -10.37 20.78
CA HIS A 111 23.83 -10.54 21.70
C HIS A 111 23.41 -11.46 22.85
N VAL A 112 23.98 -12.66 22.90
CA VAL A 112 23.65 -13.69 23.90
C VAL A 112 24.84 -14.60 24.17
N GLY A 113 25.12 -14.89 25.45
CA GLY A 113 26.15 -15.85 25.84
C GLY A 113 27.56 -15.52 25.31
N GLY A 114 27.90 -14.25 25.09
CA GLY A 114 29.16 -13.83 24.47
C GLY A 114 29.22 -14.01 22.96
N VAL A 115 28.06 -14.30 22.31
CA VAL A 115 27.92 -14.41 20.87
C VAL A 115 27.21 -13.16 20.35
N VAL A 116 27.71 -12.61 19.24
CA VAL A 116 27.02 -11.54 18.47
C VAL A 116 26.67 -12.09 17.09
N LEU A 117 25.37 -12.22 16.81
CA LEU A 117 24.84 -12.75 15.57
C LEU A 117 24.03 -11.69 14.82
N SER A 118 24.33 -11.51 13.53
CA SER A 118 23.54 -10.67 12.62
C SER A 118 22.60 -11.52 11.77
N LYS A 119 21.33 -11.10 11.66
CA LYS A 119 20.29 -11.67 10.78
C LYS A 119 19.85 -10.62 9.79
N GLN A 120 20.01 -10.88 8.48
CA GLN A 120 19.64 -9.97 7.38
C GLN A 120 18.62 -10.63 6.47
N LEU A 121 17.56 -9.89 6.10
CA LEU A 121 16.48 -10.39 5.24
C LEU A 121 16.51 -9.69 3.88
N LEU A 122 16.52 -10.48 2.80
CA LEU A 122 16.51 -10.01 1.41
C LEU A 122 15.56 -10.84 0.57
N PHE A 123 14.65 -10.20 -0.16
CA PHE A 123 13.78 -10.86 -1.13
C PHE A 123 14.35 -10.67 -2.54
N ILE A 124 14.46 -11.75 -3.32
CA ILE A 124 15.01 -11.68 -4.70
C ILE A 124 13.98 -11.05 -5.63
N ASN A 125 14.42 -10.09 -6.44
CA ASN A 125 13.55 -9.41 -7.39
C ASN A 125 13.07 -10.38 -8.47
N LYS A 126 11.75 -10.41 -8.74
CA LYS A 126 11.07 -11.26 -9.72
C LYS A 126 11.18 -12.78 -9.50
N GLU A 127 11.72 -13.23 -8.37
CA GLU A 127 11.69 -14.63 -7.95
C GLU A 127 10.88 -14.79 -6.67
N ASP A 128 10.19 -15.93 -6.54
CA ASP A 128 9.47 -16.29 -5.30
C ASP A 128 10.46 -16.93 -4.32
N ARG A 129 11.42 -16.11 -3.87
CA ARG A 129 12.56 -16.53 -3.05
C ARG A 129 12.97 -15.46 -2.06
N VAL A 130 13.01 -15.83 -0.79
CA VAL A 130 13.63 -15.05 0.28
C VAL A 130 14.98 -15.63 0.64
N LEU A 131 15.95 -14.77 0.87
CA LEU A 131 17.27 -15.10 1.41
C LEU A 131 17.42 -14.47 2.79
N ILE A 132 17.83 -15.27 3.76
CA ILE A 132 18.17 -14.80 5.10
C ILE A 132 19.64 -15.13 5.34
N LYS A 133 20.44 -14.08 5.60
CA LYS A 133 21.87 -14.24 5.86
C LYS A 133 22.14 -14.09 7.36
N TYR A 134 22.78 -15.09 7.92
CA TYR A 134 23.31 -15.06 9.27
C TYR A 134 24.82 -14.84 9.20
N THR A 135 25.33 -13.91 10.01
CA THR A 135 26.77 -13.65 10.15
C THR A 135 27.13 -13.68 11.62
N LEU A 136 28.03 -14.57 11.99
CA LEU A 136 28.59 -14.61 13.35
C LEU A 136 29.64 -13.50 13.47
N LEU A 137 29.27 -12.38 14.08
CA LEU A 137 30.12 -11.19 14.20
C LEU A 137 31.16 -11.37 15.29
N ASP A 138 30.78 -12.02 16.42
CA ASP A 138 31.68 -12.33 17.50
C ASP A 138 31.28 -13.64 18.22
N ALA A 139 32.26 -14.41 18.64
CA ALA A 139 32.12 -15.59 19.49
C ALA A 139 33.46 -15.96 20.08
N HIS A 140 33.44 -16.48 21.31
CA HIS A 140 34.64 -16.91 22.04
C HIS A 140 34.89 -18.42 22.02
N SER A 141 33.93 -19.20 21.49
CA SER A 141 33.98 -20.65 21.40
C SER A 141 33.28 -21.18 20.17
N ASP A 142 33.43 -22.47 19.92
CA ASP A 142 32.72 -23.17 18.85
C ASP A 142 31.20 -22.96 18.98
N THR A 143 30.59 -22.54 17.90
CA THR A 143 29.18 -22.16 17.88
C THR A 143 28.44 -22.97 16.81
N LEU A 144 27.33 -23.58 17.22
CA LEU A 144 26.36 -24.18 16.28
C LEU A 144 25.16 -23.25 16.14
N LEU A 145 24.66 -23.13 14.91
CA LEU A 145 23.40 -22.48 14.63
C LEU A 145 22.37 -23.52 14.23
N ARG A 146 21.23 -23.52 14.91
CA ARG A 146 20.08 -24.36 14.57
C ARG A 146 18.97 -23.49 14.04
N LEU A 147 18.37 -23.89 12.90
CA LEU A 147 17.28 -23.17 12.21
C LEU A 147 16.06 -24.07 12.11
N LYS A 148 14.94 -23.63 12.66
CA LYS A 148 13.67 -24.36 12.73
C LYS A 148 12.61 -23.61 11.91
N PRO A 149 12.24 -24.05 10.69
CA PRO A 149 11.25 -23.41 9.86
C PRO A 149 9.81 -23.74 10.31
N PHE A 150 8.93 -22.75 10.33
CA PHE A 150 7.50 -22.86 10.61
C PHE A 150 6.71 -22.74 9.33
N LEU A 151 6.03 -23.78 8.91
CA LEU A 151 5.31 -23.90 7.64
C LEU A 151 3.80 -23.74 7.83
N ALA A 152 3.16 -22.97 6.94
CA ALA A 152 1.72 -22.71 6.96
C ALA A 152 0.98 -23.36 5.77
N PHE A 153 1.39 -23.12 4.54
CA PHE A 153 0.74 -23.59 3.29
C PHE A 153 -0.77 -23.33 3.31
N ARG A 154 -1.13 -22.07 3.41
CA ARG A 154 -2.53 -21.60 3.50
C ARG A 154 -2.75 -20.30 2.75
N ASN A 155 -4.00 -20.06 2.32
CA ASN A 155 -4.42 -18.73 1.86
C ASN A 155 -4.16 -17.69 2.98
N TYR A 156 -3.66 -16.52 2.62
CA TYR A 156 -3.24 -15.49 3.59
C TYR A 156 -4.41 -14.84 4.35
N HIS A 157 -5.65 -15.01 3.89
CA HIS A 157 -6.88 -14.57 4.59
C HIS A 157 -7.36 -15.56 5.65
N THR A 158 -6.86 -16.81 5.62
CA THR A 158 -7.27 -17.88 6.55
C THR A 158 -6.18 -18.18 7.57
N LEU A 159 -6.47 -19.08 8.50
CA LEU A 159 -5.53 -19.60 9.50
C LEU A 159 -5.49 -21.11 9.41
N SER A 160 -4.30 -21.72 9.54
CA SER A 160 -4.14 -23.16 9.56
C SER A 160 -4.39 -23.74 10.96
N LYS A 161 -4.87 -24.99 10.96
CA LYS A 161 -5.02 -25.80 12.16
C LYS A 161 -4.33 -27.15 11.95
N ALA A 162 -3.80 -27.71 13.02
CA ALA A 162 -3.20 -29.05 13.00
C ALA A 162 -4.19 -30.07 12.44
N ASN A 163 -3.74 -30.88 11.50
CA ASN A 163 -4.59 -31.86 10.83
C ASN A 163 -3.78 -33.09 10.37
N MET A 164 -4.48 -34.15 9.99
CA MET A 164 -3.87 -35.41 9.53
C MET A 164 -3.61 -35.45 8.01
N TYR A 165 -4.08 -34.45 7.26
CA TYR A 165 -3.93 -34.39 5.79
C TYR A 165 -2.59 -33.77 5.37
N ALA A 166 -1.92 -33.06 6.28
CA ALA A 166 -0.62 -32.46 6.02
C ALA A 166 0.42 -33.54 5.74
N ASN A 167 1.01 -33.50 4.55
CA ASN A 167 2.16 -34.35 4.24
C ASN A 167 3.39 -33.86 5.01
N LYS A 168 3.82 -34.64 5.98
CA LYS A 168 4.97 -34.34 6.83
C LYS A 168 6.30 -34.83 6.25
N ASN A 169 6.28 -35.60 5.16
CA ASN A 169 7.48 -36.11 4.51
C ASN A 169 8.21 -34.98 3.76
N TYR A 170 9.49 -35.16 3.58
CA TYR A 170 10.34 -34.28 2.78
C TYR A 170 11.06 -35.08 1.69
N GLU A 171 11.55 -34.36 0.69
CA GLU A 171 12.48 -34.87 -0.30
C GLU A 171 13.82 -34.16 -0.11
N GLU A 172 14.92 -34.90 -0.26
CA GLU A 172 16.25 -34.30 -0.22
C GLU A 172 16.54 -33.50 -1.49
N CYS A 173 17.16 -32.35 -1.33
CA CYS A 173 17.74 -31.57 -2.42
C CYS A 173 19.14 -31.09 -2.02
N GLU A 174 19.89 -30.48 -2.95
CA GLU A 174 21.26 -30.05 -2.67
C GLU A 174 21.33 -29.09 -1.46
N ASN A 175 22.02 -29.51 -0.38
CA ASN A 175 22.13 -28.80 0.90
C ASN A 175 20.79 -28.31 1.47
N GLY A 176 19.74 -29.14 1.38
CA GLY A 176 18.43 -28.73 1.86
C GLY A 176 17.35 -29.79 1.71
N ILE A 177 16.13 -29.34 1.83
CA ILE A 177 14.92 -30.17 1.70
C ILE A 177 13.89 -29.50 0.79
N MET A 178 13.04 -30.30 0.18
CA MET A 178 11.81 -29.91 -0.49
C MET A 178 10.61 -30.42 0.31
N MET A 179 9.63 -29.53 0.54
CA MET A 179 8.38 -29.86 1.23
C MET A 179 7.17 -29.42 0.43
N LYS A 180 6.12 -30.25 0.48
CA LYS A 180 4.80 -29.94 -0.10
C LYS A 180 3.72 -30.49 0.83
N LEU A 181 3.16 -29.63 1.68
CA LEU A 181 2.22 -30.02 2.73
C LEU A 181 0.89 -30.52 2.19
N TYR A 182 0.38 -29.87 1.11
CA TYR A 182 -0.92 -30.22 0.54
C TYR A 182 -0.85 -30.32 -0.97
N GLN A 183 -1.71 -31.16 -1.53
CA GLN A 183 -1.85 -31.31 -2.98
C GLN A 183 -2.30 -29.97 -3.61
N GLY A 184 -1.83 -29.67 -4.82
CA GLY A 184 -2.14 -28.43 -5.53
C GLY A 184 -1.17 -27.27 -5.26
N TYR A 185 -0.50 -27.24 -4.10
CA TYR A 185 0.52 -26.23 -3.83
C TYR A 185 1.82 -26.45 -4.64
N SER A 186 2.52 -25.38 -4.92
CA SER A 186 3.91 -25.44 -5.36
C SER A 186 4.79 -26.03 -4.25
N PRO A 187 5.88 -26.74 -4.57
CA PRO A 187 6.85 -27.19 -3.57
C PRO A 187 7.61 -26.01 -2.97
N LEU A 188 7.97 -26.12 -1.69
CA LEU A 188 8.85 -25.19 -0.99
C LEU A 188 10.23 -25.82 -0.83
N TYR A 189 11.26 -25.21 -1.40
CA TYR A 189 12.65 -25.58 -1.24
C TYR A 189 13.30 -24.73 -0.14
N ILE A 190 13.89 -25.38 0.86
CA ILE A 190 14.68 -24.74 1.90
C ILE A 190 16.11 -25.24 1.78
N GLN A 191 17.03 -24.37 1.34
CA GLN A 191 18.42 -24.73 1.03
C GLN A 191 19.41 -23.80 1.74
N ILE A 192 20.57 -24.32 2.11
CA ILE A 192 21.60 -23.59 2.87
C ILE A 192 22.89 -23.49 2.06
N SER A 193 23.57 -22.35 2.12
CA SER A 193 24.78 -22.05 1.34
C SER A 193 26.03 -22.88 1.73
N LYS A 194 25.91 -23.76 2.70
CA LYS A 194 26.93 -24.73 3.15
C LYS A 194 26.26 -26.03 3.53
N GLU A 195 27.05 -27.07 3.69
CA GLU A 195 26.58 -28.35 4.23
C GLU A 195 25.99 -28.15 5.64
N ALA A 196 24.81 -28.68 5.86
CA ALA A 196 24.05 -28.61 7.10
C ALA A 196 23.38 -29.94 7.36
N LYS A 197 23.40 -30.40 8.61
CA LYS A 197 22.65 -31.58 9.03
C LYS A 197 21.16 -31.21 9.13
N TYR A 198 20.31 -31.90 8.37
CA TYR A 198 18.87 -31.84 8.59
C TYR A 198 18.44 -32.97 9.53
N VAL A 199 17.64 -32.60 10.53
CA VAL A 199 17.02 -33.55 11.46
C VAL A 199 15.52 -33.49 11.24
N HIS A 200 14.97 -34.58 10.70
CA HIS A 200 13.53 -34.71 10.51
C HIS A 200 12.82 -35.02 11.81
N ALA A 201 12.02 -34.08 12.31
CA ALA A 201 11.27 -34.20 13.57
C ALA A 201 9.97 -33.40 13.44
N PRO A 202 9.00 -33.89 12.63
CA PRO A 202 7.79 -33.13 12.32
C PRO A 202 6.87 -33.04 13.54
N ASP A 203 6.55 -31.81 13.94
CA ASP A 203 5.64 -31.52 15.04
C ASP A 203 4.78 -30.28 14.76
N TRP A 204 3.60 -30.21 15.39
CA TRP A 204 2.72 -29.06 15.32
C TRP A 204 2.93 -28.14 16.52
N TYR A 205 3.07 -26.85 16.22
CA TYR A 205 3.09 -25.79 17.22
C TYR A 205 1.70 -25.14 17.26
N TYR A 206 1.02 -25.30 18.40
CA TYR A 206 -0.39 -25.01 18.57
C TYR A 206 -0.63 -23.61 19.10
N ASN A 207 -1.74 -22.98 18.67
CA ASN A 207 -2.30 -21.74 19.22
C ASN A 207 -1.31 -20.56 19.22
N ILE A 208 -0.51 -20.41 18.18
CA ILE A 208 0.26 -19.17 17.96
C ILE A 208 -0.76 -18.05 17.76
N GLU A 209 -0.62 -16.95 18.54
CA GLU A 209 -1.59 -15.85 18.57
C GLU A 209 -1.14 -14.66 17.74
N TYR A 210 -2.03 -14.13 16.93
CA TYR A 210 -1.85 -12.91 16.14
C TYR A 210 -2.67 -11.77 16.73
N ARG A 211 -2.06 -10.99 17.63
CA ARG A 211 -2.73 -9.93 18.40
C ARG A 211 -3.45 -8.91 17.52
N LYS A 212 -2.88 -8.55 16.36
CA LYS A 212 -3.48 -7.57 15.45
C LYS A 212 -4.78 -8.07 14.81
N GLU A 213 -4.94 -9.36 14.63
CA GLU A 213 -6.21 -9.92 14.15
C GLU A 213 -7.28 -9.87 15.25
N LEU A 214 -6.91 -10.21 16.50
CA LEU A 214 -7.81 -10.11 17.65
C LEU A 214 -8.25 -8.66 17.92
N GLU A 215 -7.32 -7.69 17.87
CA GLU A 215 -7.61 -6.25 17.98
C GLU A 215 -8.62 -5.78 16.91
N ARG A 216 -8.61 -6.41 15.74
CA ARG A 216 -9.51 -6.12 14.62
C ARG A 216 -10.83 -6.92 14.65
N GLY A 217 -11.03 -7.78 15.67
CA GLY A 217 -12.23 -8.60 15.84
C GLY A 217 -12.28 -9.86 14.98
N TYR A 218 -11.11 -10.36 14.50
CA TYR A 218 -10.99 -11.61 13.75
C TYR A 218 -10.41 -12.73 14.61
N ASP A 219 -10.55 -13.99 14.13
CA ASP A 219 -9.77 -15.10 14.68
C ASP A 219 -8.27 -14.85 14.43
N GLY A 220 -7.49 -15.05 15.50
CA GLY A 220 -6.04 -14.81 15.49
C GLY A 220 -5.21 -15.99 15.98
N HIS A 221 -5.75 -17.23 16.04
CA HIS A 221 -5.02 -18.39 16.55
C HIS A 221 -4.68 -19.38 15.43
N GLU A 222 -3.41 -19.68 15.26
CA GLU A 222 -2.89 -20.55 14.20
C GLU A 222 -2.07 -21.72 14.78
N ASP A 223 -2.15 -22.87 14.10
CA ASP A 223 -1.22 -23.99 14.33
C ASP A 223 -0.28 -24.09 13.13
N LEU A 224 1.03 -24.16 13.37
CA LEU A 224 2.05 -24.24 12.33
C LEU A 224 2.81 -25.56 12.41
N LEU A 225 3.12 -26.15 11.24
CA LEU A 225 3.95 -27.35 11.17
C LEU A 225 5.43 -26.98 11.15
N VAL A 226 6.21 -27.57 12.04
CA VAL A 226 7.67 -27.58 11.99
C VAL A 226 8.12 -28.95 11.52
N PRO A 227 8.74 -29.11 10.34
CA PRO A 227 9.12 -30.42 9.81
C PRO A 227 10.37 -31.01 10.44
N GLY A 228 11.11 -30.20 11.17
CA GLY A 228 12.39 -30.51 11.77
C GLY A 228 13.29 -29.26 11.80
N TYR A 229 14.59 -29.46 11.82
CA TYR A 229 15.54 -28.35 11.89
C TYR A 229 16.84 -28.64 11.14
N PHE A 230 17.51 -27.58 10.71
CA PHE A 230 18.88 -27.61 10.22
C PHE A 230 19.84 -27.22 11.32
N GLU A 231 21.00 -27.87 11.35
CA GLU A 231 22.07 -27.57 12.32
C GLU A 231 23.42 -27.59 11.62
N PHE A 232 24.23 -26.58 11.88
CA PHE A 232 25.55 -26.43 11.28
C PHE A 232 26.47 -25.57 12.15
N PRO A 233 27.80 -25.84 12.16
CA PRO A 233 28.78 -24.98 12.81
C PRO A 233 28.92 -23.67 12.02
N ILE A 234 29.10 -22.58 12.77
CA ILE A 234 29.37 -21.24 12.20
C ILE A 234 30.57 -20.62 12.94
N LYS A 235 31.54 -20.11 12.19
CA LYS A 235 32.75 -19.49 12.72
C LYS A 235 32.64 -17.98 12.79
N LYS A 236 33.42 -17.34 13.67
CA LYS A 236 33.54 -15.88 13.72
C LYS A 236 33.85 -15.33 12.34
N ASN A 237 33.11 -14.27 11.93
CA ASN A 237 33.14 -13.63 10.60
C ASN A 237 32.66 -14.52 9.45
N GLU A 238 32.14 -15.71 9.70
CA GLU A 238 31.48 -16.52 8.67
C GLU A 238 30.05 -16.06 8.46
N SER A 239 29.62 -16.06 7.18
CA SER A 239 28.25 -15.83 6.78
C SER A 239 27.65 -17.07 6.12
N VAL A 240 26.46 -17.45 6.56
CA VAL A 240 25.66 -18.54 6.00
C VAL A 240 24.31 -17.98 5.55
N ILE A 241 23.85 -18.40 4.37
CA ILE A 241 22.57 -17.97 3.80
C ILE A 241 21.63 -19.15 3.74
N ILE A 242 20.43 -19.00 4.31
CA ILE A 242 19.29 -19.88 4.05
C ILE A 242 18.41 -19.25 2.96
N SER A 243 17.98 -20.08 2.03
CA SER A 243 17.07 -19.75 0.95
C SER A 243 15.76 -20.48 1.17
N ALA A 244 14.62 -19.78 1.13
CA ALA A 244 13.31 -20.39 1.00
C ALA A 244 12.67 -19.90 -0.30
N GLY A 245 12.31 -20.82 -1.20
CA GLY A 245 11.80 -20.48 -2.52
C GLY A 245 10.91 -21.56 -3.15
N LEU A 246 10.12 -21.19 -4.15
CA LEU A 246 9.21 -22.11 -4.86
C LEU A 246 9.89 -22.87 -6.02
N SER A 247 11.19 -22.72 -6.16
CA SER A 247 12.03 -23.46 -7.11
C SER A 247 13.34 -23.83 -6.46
N GLU A 248 13.95 -24.90 -6.91
CA GLU A 248 15.29 -25.30 -6.47
C GLU A 248 16.35 -24.29 -6.96
N THR A 249 17.42 -24.11 -6.19
CA THR A 249 18.58 -23.32 -6.58
C THR A 249 19.87 -24.04 -6.20
N LYS A 250 21.01 -23.61 -6.77
CA LYS A 250 22.31 -24.15 -6.41
C LYS A 250 22.83 -23.45 -5.14
N PRO A 251 23.05 -24.15 -4.03
CA PRO A 251 23.49 -23.56 -2.77
C PRO A 251 24.76 -22.74 -2.85
N ASN A 252 25.73 -23.16 -3.69
CA ASN A 252 26.96 -22.42 -3.91
C ASN A 252 26.76 -21.05 -4.58
N MET A 253 25.58 -20.81 -5.21
CA MET A 253 25.24 -19.53 -5.84
C MET A 253 24.57 -18.56 -4.88
N LEU A 254 24.10 -19.00 -3.71
CA LEU A 254 23.30 -18.16 -2.79
C LEU A 254 24.03 -16.89 -2.34
N LYS A 255 25.35 -16.98 -2.07
CA LYS A 255 26.16 -15.80 -1.71
C LYS A 255 26.25 -14.81 -2.86
N ARG A 256 26.39 -15.30 -4.09
CA ARG A 256 26.42 -14.46 -5.28
C ARG A 256 25.07 -13.81 -5.55
N LEU A 257 23.97 -14.57 -5.43
CA LEU A 257 22.61 -14.06 -5.58
C LEU A 257 22.33 -12.95 -4.54
N PHE A 258 22.67 -13.18 -3.27
CA PHE A 258 22.49 -12.20 -2.22
C PHE A 258 23.26 -10.90 -2.50
N ASN A 259 24.52 -11.01 -2.86
CA ASN A 259 25.38 -9.85 -3.10
C ASN A 259 24.94 -9.06 -4.36
N ASN A 260 24.54 -9.75 -5.43
CA ASN A 260 24.05 -9.13 -6.65
C ASN A 260 22.74 -8.37 -6.37
N GLU A 261 21.80 -9.00 -5.68
CA GLU A 261 20.53 -8.35 -5.34
C GLU A 261 20.76 -7.14 -4.44
N LEU A 262 21.62 -7.27 -3.41
CA LEU A 262 21.95 -6.18 -2.51
C LEU A 262 22.57 -4.99 -3.25
N LYS A 263 23.49 -5.24 -4.19
CA LYS A 263 24.14 -4.20 -4.98
C LYS A 263 23.18 -3.40 -5.86
N ASN A 264 22.07 -4.03 -6.27
CA ASN A 264 21.06 -3.41 -7.13
C ASN A 264 19.96 -2.68 -6.34
N ARG A 265 20.00 -2.70 -5.00
CA ARG A 265 19.02 -2.02 -4.15
C ARG A 265 19.37 -0.55 -3.97
N ILE A 266 18.34 0.29 -4.00
CA ILE A 266 18.47 1.69 -3.60
C ILE A 266 18.71 1.70 -2.08
N PRO A 267 19.73 2.39 -1.57
CA PRO A 267 19.97 2.53 -0.14
C PRO A 267 18.76 3.14 0.59
N ARG A 268 18.50 2.71 1.83
CA ARG A 268 17.40 3.26 2.65
C ARG A 268 17.91 4.30 3.65
N ASP A 269 18.77 5.19 3.19
CA ASP A 269 19.58 6.12 3.98
C ASP A 269 19.04 7.54 4.06
N SER A 270 17.88 7.79 3.42
CA SER A 270 17.19 9.08 3.44
C SER A 270 15.67 8.90 3.38
N TYR A 271 14.92 9.98 3.65
CA TYR A 271 13.47 10.02 3.53
C TYR A 271 13.04 9.65 2.11
N GLU A 272 13.59 10.34 1.12
CA GLU A 272 13.26 10.14 -0.29
C GLU A 272 13.57 8.70 -0.75
N ASN A 273 14.74 8.17 -0.39
CA ASN A 273 15.13 6.81 -0.75
C ASN A 273 14.21 5.74 -0.12
N ASN A 274 13.71 5.97 1.09
CA ASN A 274 12.69 5.10 1.68
C ASN A 274 11.37 5.17 0.92
N LEU A 275 10.89 6.35 0.53
CA LEU A 275 9.69 6.52 -0.28
C LEU A 275 9.83 5.83 -1.65
N ILE A 276 10.97 5.99 -2.34
CA ILE A 276 11.25 5.31 -3.63
C ILE A 276 11.24 3.78 -3.46
N ASN A 277 11.89 3.27 -2.42
CA ASN A 277 11.85 1.84 -2.11
C ASN A 277 10.43 1.33 -1.82
N SER A 278 9.64 2.12 -1.10
CA SER A 278 8.25 1.80 -0.81
C SER A 278 7.41 1.81 -2.09
N ALA A 279 7.56 2.82 -2.93
CA ALA A 279 6.88 2.94 -4.22
C ALA A 279 7.11 1.72 -5.11
N GLN A 280 8.35 1.25 -5.18
CA GLN A 280 8.71 0.06 -5.98
C GLN A 280 8.01 -1.23 -5.53
N GLN A 281 7.60 -1.35 -4.27
CA GLN A 281 6.95 -2.54 -3.74
C GLN A 281 5.50 -2.69 -4.20
N PHE A 282 4.83 -1.59 -4.57
CA PHE A 282 3.46 -1.63 -5.08
C PHE A 282 3.34 -2.02 -6.55
N ILE A 283 4.44 -1.93 -7.31
CA ILE A 283 4.46 -2.21 -8.76
C ILE A 283 4.69 -3.70 -8.98
N ILE A 284 3.69 -4.39 -9.51
CA ILE A 284 3.74 -5.81 -9.85
C ILE A 284 3.83 -5.96 -11.36
N GLN A 285 4.88 -6.64 -11.84
CA GLN A 285 5.13 -6.87 -13.26
C GLN A 285 5.06 -8.37 -13.55
N ARG A 286 4.16 -8.77 -14.46
CA ARG A 286 4.02 -10.15 -14.93
C ARG A 286 3.96 -10.17 -16.45
N GLY A 287 5.08 -10.52 -17.09
CA GLY A 287 5.18 -10.39 -18.54
C GLY A 287 5.05 -8.93 -18.98
N ASN A 288 4.06 -8.64 -19.81
CA ASN A 288 3.77 -7.27 -20.27
C ASN A 288 2.80 -6.52 -19.33
N ASP A 289 2.10 -7.21 -18.46
CA ASP A 289 1.12 -6.62 -17.57
C ASP A 289 1.78 -5.94 -16.37
N VAL A 290 1.28 -4.76 -16.03
CA VAL A 290 1.69 -4.02 -14.85
C VAL A 290 0.46 -3.72 -14.02
N GLU A 291 0.47 -4.16 -12.78
CA GLU A 291 -0.57 -3.91 -11.79
C GLU A 291 -0.01 -3.08 -10.63
N ILE A 292 -0.83 -2.23 -10.06
CA ILE A 292 -0.51 -1.53 -8.80
C ILE A 292 -1.29 -2.20 -7.67
N LYS A 293 -0.54 -2.70 -6.67
CA LYS A 293 -1.12 -3.17 -5.41
C LYS A 293 -1.47 -1.95 -4.56
N ALA A 294 -2.73 -1.79 -4.20
CA ALA A 294 -3.19 -0.60 -3.49
C ALA A 294 -2.58 -0.46 -2.09
N GLY A 295 -2.37 -1.58 -1.39
CA GLY A 295 -1.75 -1.55 -0.06
C GLY A 295 -1.40 -2.91 0.52
N TYR A 296 -0.47 -2.93 1.44
CA TYR A 296 -0.04 -4.12 2.17
C TYR A 296 -0.71 -4.15 3.56
N HIS A 297 -1.27 -5.29 3.96
CA HIS A 297 -1.08 -6.62 3.31
C HIS A 297 -2.22 -7.02 2.35
N TRP A 298 -3.47 -6.63 2.64
CA TRP A 298 -4.71 -7.24 2.14
C TRP A 298 -5.31 -6.60 0.90
N PHE A 299 -4.90 -5.39 0.51
CA PHE A 299 -5.42 -4.78 -0.70
C PHE A 299 -4.79 -5.42 -1.94
N GLY A 300 -5.64 -5.73 -2.92
CA GLY A 300 -5.23 -6.15 -4.25
C GLY A 300 -5.08 -4.96 -5.21
N ARG A 301 -5.47 -5.17 -6.48
CA ARG A 301 -5.58 -4.10 -7.48
C ARG A 301 -6.89 -3.34 -7.28
N TRP A 302 -6.78 -2.02 -7.13
CA TRP A 302 -7.88 -1.06 -7.13
C TRP A 302 -7.66 -0.04 -8.25
N GLY A 303 -8.68 0.22 -9.07
CA GLY A 303 -8.53 1.10 -10.24
C GLY A 303 -8.30 2.55 -9.85
N ARG A 304 -9.09 3.06 -8.89
CA ARG A 304 -8.93 4.41 -8.33
C ARG A 304 -7.53 4.62 -7.77
N ASP A 305 -7.12 3.71 -6.86
CA ASP A 305 -5.79 3.76 -6.23
C ASP A 305 -4.67 3.67 -7.26
N THR A 306 -4.83 2.83 -8.28
CA THR A 306 -3.89 2.71 -9.39
C THR A 306 -3.72 4.07 -10.08
N LEU A 307 -4.80 4.68 -10.55
CA LEU A 307 -4.75 5.92 -11.34
C LEU A 307 -4.22 7.10 -10.53
N ILE A 308 -4.62 7.25 -9.27
CA ILE A 308 -4.12 8.30 -8.39
C ILE A 308 -2.62 8.07 -8.05
N SER A 309 -2.22 6.81 -7.87
CA SER A 309 -0.85 6.48 -7.46
C SER A 309 0.17 6.56 -8.60
N LEU A 310 -0.22 6.30 -9.85
CA LEU A 310 0.72 6.20 -10.97
C LEU A 310 1.65 7.40 -11.12
N PRO A 311 1.21 8.65 -11.02
CA PRO A 311 2.12 9.78 -11.15
C PRO A 311 3.26 9.75 -10.12
N GLY A 312 2.95 9.57 -8.85
CA GLY A 312 3.95 9.53 -7.78
C GLY A 312 4.84 8.30 -7.81
N LEU A 313 4.26 7.11 -8.03
CA LEU A 313 5.03 5.86 -8.01
C LEU A 313 5.93 5.69 -9.22
N THR A 314 5.56 6.25 -10.39
CA THR A 314 6.23 5.96 -11.66
C THR A 314 6.78 7.20 -12.36
N LEU A 315 5.97 8.24 -12.60
CA LEU A 315 6.39 9.40 -13.37
C LEU A 315 7.46 10.23 -12.64
N VAL A 316 7.27 10.47 -11.35
CA VAL A 316 8.25 11.17 -10.49
C VAL A 316 9.60 10.45 -10.47
N THR A 317 9.61 9.13 -10.62
CA THR A 317 10.83 8.30 -10.65
C THR A 317 11.37 8.03 -12.06
N GLY A 318 10.78 8.64 -13.11
CA GLY A 318 11.20 8.47 -14.51
C GLY A 318 10.80 7.14 -15.15
N ASN A 319 9.92 6.36 -14.52
CA ASN A 319 9.46 5.05 -15.02
C ASN A 319 8.22 5.20 -15.93
N TYR A 320 8.31 5.96 -17.00
CA TYR A 320 7.21 6.32 -17.88
C TYR A 320 6.55 5.11 -18.57
N ASP A 321 7.34 4.14 -18.99
CA ASP A 321 6.86 2.90 -19.61
C ASP A 321 6.00 2.08 -18.65
N ILE A 322 6.36 2.06 -17.36
CA ILE A 322 5.60 1.37 -16.32
C ILE A 322 4.23 2.04 -16.15
N CYS A 323 4.19 3.39 -16.11
CA CYS A 323 2.95 4.14 -16.04
C CYS A 323 2.02 3.78 -17.21
N LYS A 324 2.53 3.86 -18.44
CA LYS A 324 1.76 3.54 -19.65
C LYS A 324 1.22 2.10 -19.62
N LYS A 325 2.07 1.14 -19.31
CA LYS A 325 1.66 -0.28 -19.23
C LYS A 325 0.59 -0.53 -18.16
N ALA A 326 0.67 0.17 -17.03
CA ALA A 326 -0.34 0.05 -15.97
C ALA A 326 -1.70 0.63 -16.43
N ILE A 327 -1.70 1.77 -17.14
CA ILE A 327 -2.90 2.32 -17.76
C ILE A 327 -3.48 1.33 -18.78
N ASP A 328 -2.65 0.83 -19.70
CA ASP A 328 -3.08 -0.09 -20.74
C ASP A 328 -3.64 -1.40 -20.11
N THR A 329 -2.99 -1.94 -19.09
CA THR A 329 -3.46 -3.13 -18.36
C THR A 329 -4.82 -2.88 -17.69
N LEU A 330 -5.02 -1.71 -17.08
CA LEU A 330 -6.30 -1.36 -16.44
C LEU A 330 -7.44 -1.23 -17.46
N LEU A 331 -7.16 -0.65 -18.63
CA LEU A 331 -8.11 -0.46 -19.71
C LEU A 331 -8.61 -1.79 -20.30
N THR A 332 -7.83 -2.88 -20.23
CA THR A 332 -8.28 -4.20 -20.74
C THR A 332 -9.49 -4.74 -19.98
N ASP A 333 -9.71 -4.31 -18.74
CA ASP A 333 -10.82 -4.74 -17.90
C ASP A 333 -11.99 -3.73 -17.88
N LYS A 334 -11.97 -2.70 -18.72
CA LYS A 334 -13.04 -1.69 -18.86
C LYS A 334 -14.34 -2.34 -19.33
N LYS A 335 -15.48 -1.95 -18.74
CA LYS A 335 -16.81 -2.41 -19.13
C LYS A 335 -17.72 -1.21 -19.41
N GLY A 336 -18.06 -1.02 -20.68
CA GLY A 336 -18.79 0.17 -21.09
C GLY A 336 -18.00 1.43 -20.69
N PRO A 337 -18.65 2.42 -20.03
CA PRO A 337 -17.97 3.65 -19.62
C PRO A 337 -17.17 3.51 -18.31
N LEU A 338 -17.20 2.36 -17.64
CA LEU A 338 -16.62 2.21 -16.33
C LEU A 338 -15.34 1.36 -16.34
N LEU A 339 -14.30 1.90 -15.69
CA LEU A 339 -13.11 1.16 -15.28
C LEU A 339 -13.38 0.35 -14.02
N PRO A 340 -12.65 -0.76 -13.80
CA PRO A 340 -12.78 -1.56 -12.60
C PRO A 340 -12.40 -0.74 -11.36
N ASN A 341 -13.26 -0.79 -10.34
CA ASN A 341 -12.91 -0.25 -9.03
C ASN A 341 -12.05 -1.25 -8.25
N VAL A 342 -12.46 -2.52 -8.21
CA VAL A 342 -11.74 -3.60 -7.48
C VAL A 342 -11.61 -4.82 -8.38
N GLY A 343 -10.48 -5.53 -8.27
CA GLY A 343 -10.26 -6.83 -8.90
C GLY A 343 -9.82 -6.75 -10.36
N LYS A 344 -9.84 -7.90 -11.02
CA LYS A 344 -9.41 -8.09 -12.41
C LYS A 344 -10.19 -9.21 -13.09
N GLN A 345 -10.24 -9.18 -14.42
CA GLN A 345 -10.86 -10.19 -15.27
C GLN A 345 -12.34 -10.48 -14.91
N GLN A 346 -12.68 -11.68 -14.48
CA GLN A 346 -14.07 -12.07 -14.17
C GLN A 346 -14.55 -11.60 -12.79
N ARG A 347 -13.65 -11.22 -11.88
CA ARG A 347 -13.94 -10.76 -10.50
C ARG A 347 -13.80 -9.25 -10.35
N VAL A 348 -14.37 -8.50 -11.31
CA VAL A 348 -14.29 -7.04 -11.32
C VAL A 348 -15.55 -6.45 -10.67
N ALA A 349 -15.38 -5.60 -9.66
CA ALA A 349 -16.42 -4.72 -9.17
C ALA A 349 -16.38 -3.38 -9.91
N ILE A 350 -17.50 -2.98 -10.50
CA ILE A 350 -17.67 -1.75 -11.29
C ILE A 350 -18.79 -0.94 -10.63
N ASN A 351 -18.43 -0.16 -9.62
CA ASN A 351 -19.38 0.56 -8.79
C ASN A 351 -18.85 1.92 -8.32
N SER A 352 -18.09 2.61 -9.19
CA SER A 352 -17.44 3.85 -8.82
C SER A 352 -17.60 4.88 -9.96
N ALA A 353 -18.02 6.09 -9.60
CA ALA A 353 -18.18 7.20 -10.54
C ALA A 353 -16.87 7.97 -10.78
N ASP A 354 -15.91 7.88 -9.87
CA ASP A 354 -14.66 8.63 -9.95
C ASP A 354 -13.54 7.89 -10.69
N THR A 355 -13.47 6.55 -10.59
CA THR A 355 -12.37 5.77 -11.15
C THR A 355 -12.13 6.07 -12.63
N SER A 356 -13.19 6.09 -13.46
CA SER A 356 -13.04 6.39 -14.89
C SER A 356 -12.61 7.84 -15.15
N LEU A 357 -13.00 8.77 -14.30
CA LEU A 357 -12.64 10.19 -14.43
C LEU A 357 -11.17 10.44 -14.02
N TRP A 358 -10.63 9.68 -13.08
CA TRP A 358 -9.21 9.73 -12.73
C TRP A 358 -8.28 9.35 -13.90
N LEU A 359 -8.74 8.57 -14.89
CA LEU A 359 -7.96 8.26 -16.09
C LEU A 359 -7.54 9.55 -16.83
N PHE A 360 -8.43 10.51 -16.96
CA PHE A 360 -8.13 11.79 -17.65
C PHE A 360 -7.03 12.56 -16.91
N TRP A 361 -7.11 12.65 -15.58
CA TRP A 361 -6.07 13.27 -14.78
C TRP A 361 -4.75 12.53 -14.87
N THR A 362 -4.76 11.20 -14.84
CA THR A 362 -3.54 10.40 -14.97
C THR A 362 -2.87 10.60 -16.33
N LEU A 363 -3.64 10.68 -17.42
CA LEU A 363 -3.13 10.98 -18.75
C LEU A 363 -2.59 12.41 -18.85
N GLN A 364 -3.21 13.39 -18.18
CA GLN A 364 -2.66 14.74 -18.06
C GLN A 364 -1.30 14.75 -17.37
N GLN A 365 -1.16 13.99 -16.27
CA GLN A 365 0.12 13.84 -15.59
C GLN A 365 1.14 13.12 -16.49
N TYR A 366 0.75 12.04 -17.16
CA TYR A 366 1.62 11.34 -18.12
C TYR A 366 2.12 12.28 -19.20
N GLN A 367 1.25 13.07 -19.80
CA GLN A 367 1.62 14.09 -20.79
C GLN A 367 2.59 15.11 -20.23
N LEU A 368 2.32 15.63 -19.04
CA LEU A 368 3.17 16.64 -18.37
C LEU A 368 4.60 16.15 -18.15
N PHE A 369 4.77 14.89 -17.71
CA PHE A 369 6.08 14.33 -17.42
C PHE A 369 6.85 13.86 -18.65
N THR A 370 6.15 13.38 -19.67
CA THR A 370 6.77 12.80 -20.88
C THR A 370 6.92 13.81 -22.01
N ASN A 371 6.23 14.96 -21.94
CA ASN A 371 6.02 15.88 -23.07
C ASN A 371 5.46 15.18 -24.31
N GLU A 372 4.65 14.12 -24.13
CA GLU A 372 4.04 13.40 -25.24
C GLU A 372 3.07 14.31 -25.99
N ALA A 373 3.10 14.24 -27.33
CA ALA A 373 2.25 15.06 -28.16
C ALA A 373 0.75 14.78 -27.93
N PRO A 374 -0.10 15.79 -27.75
CA PRO A 374 -1.55 15.61 -27.55
C PRO A 374 -2.21 14.71 -28.59
N MET A 375 -1.81 14.87 -29.86
CA MET A 375 -2.27 14.05 -30.98
C MET A 375 -2.02 12.55 -30.76
N LYS A 376 -0.87 12.17 -30.16
CA LYS A 376 -0.53 10.77 -29.91
C LYS A 376 -1.39 10.20 -28.78
N ILE A 377 -1.64 10.98 -27.72
CA ILE A 377 -2.52 10.57 -26.62
C ILE A 377 -3.93 10.37 -27.14
N TRP A 378 -4.45 11.32 -27.93
CA TRP A 378 -5.78 11.20 -28.54
C TRP A 378 -5.90 9.94 -29.40
N ARG A 379 -4.96 9.69 -30.29
CA ARG A 379 -4.96 8.49 -31.15
C ARG A 379 -4.96 7.18 -30.37
N LEU A 380 -4.26 7.14 -29.25
CA LEU A 380 -4.15 5.92 -28.42
C LEU A 380 -5.42 5.67 -27.59
N TYR A 381 -6.00 6.72 -27.02
CA TYR A 381 -7.01 6.59 -25.98
C TYR A 381 -8.39 7.18 -26.35
N LYS A 382 -8.56 7.77 -27.56
CA LYS A 382 -9.80 8.41 -27.99
C LYS A 382 -11.06 7.57 -27.69
N ASN A 383 -11.05 6.32 -28.11
CA ASN A 383 -12.22 5.44 -27.95
C ASN A 383 -12.60 5.22 -26.49
N ASP A 384 -11.60 5.09 -25.62
CA ASP A 384 -11.83 4.90 -24.18
C ASP A 384 -12.35 6.19 -23.54
N LEU A 385 -11.71 7.32 -23.85
CA LEU A 385 -12.12 8.63 -23.34
C LEU A 385 -13.53 9.00 -23.80
N GLN A 386 -13.85 8.83 -25.07
CA GLN A 386 -15.18 9.05 -25.60
C GLN A 386 -16.22 8.10 -24.99
N SER A 387 -15.91 6.81 -24.87
CA SER A 387 -16.80 5.84 -24.23
C SER A 387 -17.16 6.24 -22.79
N ILE A 388 -16.20 6.78 -22.02
CA ILE A 388 -16.46 7.26 -20.67
C ILE A 388 -17.36 8.50 -20.69
N LEU A 389 -16.99 9.50 -21.47
CA LEU A 389 -17.74 10.78 -21.52
C LEU A 389 -19.18 10.60 -22.00
N TYR A 390 -19.36 9.92 -23.14
CA TYR A 390 -20.71 9.67 -23.68
C TYR A 390 -21.52 8.76 -22.77
N GLY A 391 -20.90 7.72 -22.20
CA GLY A 391 -21.59 6.82 -21.30
C GLY A 391 -22.11 7.49 -20.03
N TYR A 392 -21.37 8.47 -19.49
CA TYR A 392 -21.81 9.29 -18.36
C TYR A 392 -22.91 10.27 -18.77
N ARG A 393 -22.74 10.95 -19.92
CA ARG A 393 -23.75 11.85 -20.49
C ARG A 393 -25.08 11.14 -20.71
N ASN A 394 -25.04 9.94 -21.29
CA ASN A 394 -26.22 9.17 -21.68
C ASN A 394 -26.82 8.34 -20.55
N GLY A 395 -26.17 8.27 -19.38
CA GLY A 395 -26.64 7.45 -18.25
C GLY A 395 -26.48 5.93 -18.49
N GLU A 396 -25.49 5.51 -19.27
CA GLU A 396 -25.25 4.09 -19.57
C GLU A 396 -24.67 3.34 -18.36
N ALA A 397 -24.09 4.07 -17.40
CA ALA A 397 -23.59 3.51 -16.14
C ALA A 397 -24.70 3.57 -15.09
N LYS A 398 -25.04 2.42 -14.50
CA LYS A 398 -26.11 2.32 -13.51
C LYS A 398 -25.87 3.27 -12.31
N GLY A 399 -26.79 4.20 -12.10
CA GLY A 399 -26.73 5.17 -11.02
C GLY A 399 -25.81 6.37 -11.28
N ILE A 400 -25.31 6.53 -12.49
CA ILE A 400 -24.46 7.66 -12.90
C ILE A 400 -25.02 8.26 -14.19
N TRP A 401 -25.37 9.53 -14.18
CA TRP A 401 -25.91 10.23 -15.35
C TRP A 401 -25.66 11.74 -15.27
N MET A 402 -25.62 12.39 -16.42
CA MET A 402 -25.57 13.85 -16.50
C MET A 402 -26.97 14.42 -16.40
N SER A 403 -27.19 15.44 -15.57
CA SER A 403 -28.44 16.21 -15.50
C SER A 403 -28.47 17.37 -16.49
N GLU A 404 -29.64 18.03 -16.57
CA GLU A 404 -29.87 19.15 -17.53
C GLU A 404 -28.91 20.32 -17.35
N ASP A 405 -28.37 20.53 -16.13
CA ASP A 405 -27.38 21.56 -15.81
C ASP A 405 -25.94 21.15 -16.18
N GLY A 406 -25.75 20.00 -16.80
CA GLY A 406 -24.47 19.47 -17.25
C GLY A 406 -23.68 18.73 -16.17
N LEU A 407 -24.14 18.74 -14.89
CA LEU A 407 -23.46 18.09 -13.77
C LEU A 407 -23.81 16.59 -13.68
N ILE A 408 -22.90 15.82 -13.13
CA ILE A 408 -23.08 14.38 -12.90
C ILE A 408 -23.80 14.12 -11.59
N ASN A 409 -24.84 13.29 -11.68
CA ASN A 409 -25.45 12.62 -10.54
C ASN A 409 -24.82 11.24 -10.34
N ALA A 410 -24.55 10.89 -9.09
CA ALA A 410 -24.09 9.58 -8.64
C ALA A 410 -25.02 9.10 -7.53
N LYS A 411 -26.07 8.39 -7.88
CA LYS A 411 -27.13 7.97 -6.94
C LYS A 411 -27.59 6.56 -7.27
N LEU A 412 -27.28 5.61 -6.39
CA LEU A 412 -27.76 4.24 -6.48
C LEU A 412 -28.05 3.74 -5.04
N PRO A 413 -29.31 3.57 -4.66
CA PRO A 413 -29.67 3.15 -3.32
C PRO A 413 -28.95 1.87 -2.89
N GLY A 414 -28.36 1.87 -1.69
CA GLY A 414 -27.59 0.75 -1.14
C GLY A 414 -26.13 0.68 -1.61
N TYR A 415 -25.70 1.57 -2.50
CA TYR A 415 -24.31 1.61 -2.99
C TYR A 415 -23.66 2.97 -2.67
N ALA A 416 -22.34 2.94 -2.43
CA ALA A 416 -21.49 4.12 -2.40
C ALA A 416 -20.76 4.20 -3.75
N LEU A 417 -20.95 5.28 -4.50
CA LEU A 417 -20.40 5.47 -5.86
C LEU A 417 -19.17 6.38 -5.88
N THR A 418 -18.72 6.88 -4.72
CA THR A 418 -17.53 7.73 -4.58
C THR A 418 -16.44 7.00 -3.81
N TRP A 419 -15.28 7.63 -3.63
CA TRP A 419 -14.17 7.03 -2.86
C TRP A 419 -14.50 6.85 -1.36
N MET A 420 -15.51 7.55 -0.83
CA MET A 420 -16.02 7.34 0.53
C MET A 420 -17.02 6.18 0.54
N ASP A 421 -16.53 4.96 0.37
CA ASP A 421 -17.31 3.77 0.00
C ASP A 421 -17.51 2.74 1.12
N ALA A 422 -17.24 3.09 2.37
CA ALA A 422 -17.48 2.21 3.51
C ALA A 422 -18.98 1.85 3.65
N ILE A 423 -19.25 0.54 3.85
CA ILE A 423 -20.61 -0.01 3.99
C ILE A 423 -20.70 -0.76 5.31
N VAL A 424 -21.71 -0.41 6.12
CA VAL A 424 -22.01 -1.08 7.39
C VAL A 424 -23.46 -1.56 7.37
N ASP A 425 -23.68 -2.82 7.75
CA ASP A 425 -24.99 -3.46 7.76
C ASP A 425 -25.75 -3.31 6.42
N GLY A 426 -25.02 -3.37 5.29
CA GLY A 426 -25.55 -3.24 3.93
C GLY A 426 -25.94 -1.81 3.52
N LYS A 427 -25.53 -0.79 4.28
CA LYS A 427 -25.80 0.63 3.99
C LYS A 427 -24.51 1.42 3.90
N PRO A 428 -24.36 2.32 2.89
CA PRO A 428 -23.27 3.26 2.88
C PRO A 428 -23.22 4.12 4.15
N VAL A 429 -22.03 4.26 4.74
CA VAL A 429 -21.84 5.13 5.91
C VAL A 429 -21.86 6.61 5.49
N THR A 430 -21.32 6.88 4.30
CA THR A 430 -21.25 8.23 3.71
C THR A 430 -21.86 8.19 2.30
N PRO A 431 -23.20 8.16 2.16
CA PRO A 431 -23.85 7.87 0.88
C PRO A 431 -23.56 8.89 -0.22
N ARG A 432 -23.47 10.18 0.08
CA ARG A 432 -23.16 11.28 -0.88
C ARG A 432 -23.93 11.16 -2.19
N TYR A 433 -25.26 10.94 -2.07
CA TYR A 433 -26.14 10.79 -3.22
C TYR A 433 -26.37 12.12 -3.94
N GLY A 434 -26.75 12.05 -5.23
CA GLY A 434 -26.97 13.21 -6.07
C GLY A 434 -25.69 13.68 -6.76
N LYS A 435 -25.31 14.93 -6.60
CA LYS A 435 -24.14 15.56 -7.25
C LYS A 435 -22.99 15.71 -6.27
N PRO A 436 -22.00 14.78 -6.21
CA PRO A 436 -20.82 14.96 -5.38
C PRO A 436 -19.87 15.98 -5.99
N VAL A 437 -19.25 16.81 -5.16
CA VAL A 437 -18.41 17.94 -5.62
C VAL A 437 -17.12 17.48 -6.30
N ASP A 438 -16.49 16.44 -5.80
CA ASP A 438 -15.28 15.83 -6.37
C ASP A 438 -15.53 15.19 -7.73
N ILE A 439 -16.64 14.44 -7.86
CA ILE A 439 -17.05 13.85 -9.14
C ILE A 439 -17.24 14.94 -10.19
N ASN A 440 -17.91 16.04 -9.84
CA ASN A 440 -18.19 17.13 -10.75
C ASN A 440 -16.95 17.97 -11.09
N ALA A 441 -16.02 18.11 -10.16
CA ALA A 441 -14.71 18.70 -10.45
C ALA A 441 -13.89 17.83 -11.44
N LEU A 442 -13.86 16.52 -11.23
CA LEU A 442 -13.21 15.56 -12.13
C LEU A 442 -13.89 15.51 -13.52
N TRP A 443 -15.21 15.57 -13.54
CA TRP A 443 -16.01 15.58 -14.77
C TRP A 443 -15.69 16.79 -15.66
N TYR A 444 -15.70 18.00 -15.09
CA TYR A 444 -15.32 19.20 -15.81
C TYR A 444 -13.89 19.12 -16.35
N ASN A 445 -12.95 18.70 -15.50
CA ASN A 445 -11.56 18.49 -15.90
C ASN A 445 -11.42 17.48 -17.04
N ALA A 446 -12.20 16.39 -17.02
CA ALA A 446 -12.17 15.35 -18.05
C ALA A 446 -12.65 15.87 -19.40
N ILE A 447 -13.76 16.64 -19.43
CA ILE A 447 -14.29 17.26 -20.65
C ILE A 447 -13.26 18.24 -21.23
N CYS A 448 -12.75 19.17 -20.42
CA CYS A 448 -11.76 20.16 -20.87
C CYS A 448 -10.52 19.52 -21.45
N TYR A 449 -10.01 18.46 -20.82
CA TYR A 449 -8.84 17.75 -21.32
C TYR A 449 -9.10 17.00 -22.62
N ALA A 450 -10.24 16.33 -22.73
CA ALA A 450 -10.61 15.66 -23.98
C ALA A 450 -10.78 16.64 -25.13
N MET A 451 -11.40 17.80 -24.90
CA MET A 451 -11.50 18.88 -25.88
C MET A 451 -10.12 19.42 -26.28
N TYR A 452 -9.22 19.66 -25.30
CA TYR A 452 -7.83 20.05 -25.58
C TYR A 452 -7.11 19.05 -26.49
N LEU A 453 -7.28 17.74 -26.26
CA LEU A 453 -6.68 16.71 -27.11
C LEU A 453 -7.30 16.70 -28.52
N ALA A 454 -8.63 16.86 -28.61
CA ALA A 454 -9.38 16.90 -29.86
C ALA A 454 -9.02 18.11 -30.76
N GLU A 455 -8.77 19.29 -30.15
CA GLU A 455 -8.30 20.49 -30.83
C GLU A 455 -7.00 20.24 -31.60
N HIS A 456 -6.05 19.49 -31.02
CA HIS A 456 -4.76 19.21 -31.65
C HIS A 456 -4.80 18.24 -32.85
N VAL A 457 -5.98 17.63 -33.08
CA VAL A 457 -6.23 16.78 -34.27
C VAL A 457 -7.35 17.30 -35.14
N ASN A 458 -7.88 18.49 -34.85
CA ASN A 458 -9.02 19.14 -35.56
C ASN A 458 -10.27 18.25 -35.55
N ASP A 459 -10.58 17.59 -34.46
CA ASP A 459 -11.80 16.79 -34.25
C ASP A 459 -12.97 17.75 -33.86
N ASN A 460 -13.37 18.57 -34.84
CA ASN A 460 -14.35 19.63 -34.63
C ASN A 460 -15.73 19.09 -34.23
N GLU A 461 -16.10 17.91 -34.71
CA GLU A 461 -17.37 17.28 -34.35
C GLU A 461 -17.45 17.03 -32.85
N PHE A 462 -16.37 16.49 -32.27
CA PHE A 462 -16.30 16.28 -30.83
C PHE A 462 -16.33 17.62 -30.06
N ILE A 463 -15.58 18.61 -30.51
CA ILE A 463 -15.53 19.92 -29.85
C ILE A 463 -16.92 20.60 -29.85
N ASP A 464 -17.59 20.65 -31.01
CA ASP A 464 -18.91 21.29 -31.17
C ASP A 464 -19.98 20.59 -30.30
N ASP A 465 -19.88 19.27 -30.10
CA ASP A 465 -20.81 18.50 -29.27
C ASP A 465 -20.58 18.74 -27.76
N TRP A 466 -19.33 18.97 -27.33
CA TRP A 466 -18.99 19.14 -25.91
C TRP A 466 -18.89 20.58 -25.43
N LEU A 467 -18.65 21.55 -26.30
CA LEU A 467 -18.55 22.98 -25.93
C LEU A 467 -19.78 23.49 -25.17
N PRO A 468 -21.01 23.25 -25.63
CA PRO A 468 -22.22 23.71 -24.91
C PRO A 468 -22.35 23.09 -23.51
N ILE A 469 -21.89 21.86 -23.34
CA ILE A 469 -21.90 21.16 -22.03
C ILE A 469 -20.87 21.77 -21.09
N LYS A 470 -19.66 22.02 -21.58
CA LYS A 470 -18.60 22.71 -20.83
C LYS A 470 -19.07 24.07 -20.30
N GLU A 471 -19.63 24.90 -21.17
CA GLU A 471 -20.17 26.24 -20.83
C GLU A 471 -21.31 26.15 -19.80
N LYS A 472 -22.16 25.13 -19.92
CA LYS A 472 -23.23 24.88 -18.97
C LYS A 472 -22.70 24.56 -17.59
N ILE A 473 -21.66 23.69 -17.49
CA ILE A 473 -21.02 23.32 -16.22
C ILE A 473 -20.35 24.56 -15.58
N GLU A 474 -19.68 25.39 -16.35
CA GLU A 474 -19.04 26.63 -15.86
C GLU A 474 -20.03 27.54 -15.13
N ASN A 475 -21.25 27.64 -15.64
CA ASN A 475 -22.31 28.40 -14.99
C ASN A 475 -22.91 27.70 -13.78
N SER A 476 -23.25 26.41 -13.92
CA SER A 476 -24.01 25.68 -12.91
C SER A 476 -23.16 25.21 -11.71
N PHE A 477 -21.85 24.99 -11.87
CA PHE A 477 -21.00 24.45 -10.79
C PHE A 477 -21.00 25.35 -9.55
N SER A 478 -20.73 26.65 -9.74
CA SER A 478 -20.75 27.60 -8.63
C SER A 478 -22.14 27.79 -8.04
N GLU A 479 -23.21 27.84 -8.86
CA GLU A 479 -24.58 27.95 -8.38
C GLU A 479 -25.01 26.75 -7.52
N THR A 480 -24.54 25.55 -7.93
CA THR A 480 -24.88 24.31 -7.25
C THR A 480 -24.12 24.15 -5.92
N PHE A 481 -22.81 24.37 -5.91
CA PHE A 481 -21.99 23.99 -4.77
C PHE A 481 -21.56 25.15 -3.88
N TRP A 482 -21.40 26.37 -4.40
CA TRP A 482 -20.91 27.50 -3.63
C TRP A 482 -22.03 28.20 -2.85
N ASP A 483 -21.67 28.75 -1.70
CA ASP A 483 -22.48 29.67 -0.95
C ASP A 483 -21.62 30.79 -0.36
N GLU A 484 -22.01 32.05 -0.56
CA GLU A 484 -21.25 33.21 -0.08
C GLU A 484 -21.23 33.33 1.46
N GLN A 485 -22.27 32.84 2.13
CA GLN A 485 -22.34 32.88 3.60
C GLN A 485 -21.41 31.83 4.22
N HIS A 486 -21.34 30.63 3.63
CA HIS A 486 -20.45 29.56 4.10
C HIS A 486 -19.00 29.81 3.67
N GLY A 487 -18.78 30.37 2.48
CA GLY A 487 -17.46 30.64 1.91
C GLY A 487 -16.70 29.38 1.49
N TYR A 488 -17.40 28.27 1.23
CA TYR A 488 -16.84 27.01 0.71
C TYR A 488 -17.88 26.22 -0.08
N LEU A 489 -17.51 25.05 -0.60
CA LEU A 489 -18.39 24.21 -1.41
C LEU A 489 -19.12 23.17 -0.56
N ALA A 490 -20.41 22.97 -0.82
CA ALA A 490 -21.15 21.82 -0.33
C ALA A 490 -20.48 20.50 -0.78
N ASP A 491 -20.44 19.49 0.07
CA ASP A 491 -19.83 18.19 -0.24
C ASP A 491 -20.60 17.44 -1.33
N TYR A 492 -21.93 17.49 -1.27
CA TYR A 492 -22.82 17.03 -2.33
C TYR A 492 -24.15 17.76 -2.30
N VAL A 493 -24.91 17.64 -3.40
CA VAL A 493 -26.27 18.20 -3.52
C VAL A 493 -27.21 17.11 -4.02
N ASP A 494 -28.28 16.81 -3.29
CA ASP A 494 -29.29 15.83 -3.67
C ASP A 494 -30.69 16.48 -3.64
N ASP A 495 -31.39 16.48 -4.76
CA ASP A 495 -32.73 17.07 -4.93
C ASP A 495 -32.83 18.52 -4.38
N GLY A 496 -31.75 19.31 -4.54
CA GLY A 496 -31.64 20.69 -4.08
C GLY A 496 -31.13 20.88 -2.66
N GLU A 497 -31.11 19.84 -1.85
CA GLU A 497 -30.54 19.86 -0.50
C GLU A 497 -29.01 19.77 -0.55
N LYS A 498 -28.33 20.70 0.15
CA LYS A 498 -26.87 20.82 0.17
C LYS A 498 -26.28 20.30 1.48
N ASP A 499 -25.29 19.39 1.41
CA ASP A 499 -24.53 18.97 2.58
C ASP A 499 -23.38 19.95 2.85
N TRP A 500 -23.46 20.65 3.97
CA TRP A 500 -22.45 21.63 4.42
C TRP A 500 -21.44 21.05 5.40
N CYS A 501 -21.41 19.73 5.59
CA CYS A 501 -20.31 19.11 6.34
C CYS A 501 -18.98 19.38 5.65
N VAL A 502 -18.03 19.98 6.38
CA VAL A 502 -16.70 20.25 5.82
C VAL A 502 -15.96 18.93 5.65
N ARG A 503 -15.76 18.56 4.38
CA ARG A 503 -15.04 17.37 3.93
C ARG A 503 -13.93 17.71 2.94
N PRO A 504 -12.92 16.86 2.75
CA PRO A 504 -11.78 17.18 1.91
C PRO A 504 -12.09 17.17 0.40
N ASN A 505 -13.24 16.65 -0.03
CA ASN A 505 -13.58 16.41 -1.42
C ASN A 505 -13.54 17.68 -2.28
N MET A 506 -13.86 18.84 -1.71
CA MET A 506 -13.78 20.14 -2.38
C MET A 506 -12.35 20.55 -2.78
N VAL A 507 -11.30 19.85 -2.29
CA VAL A 507 -9.90 20.13 -2.66
C VAL A 507 -9.66 19.95 -4.15
N PHE A 508 -10.36 19.02 -4.82
CA PHE A 508 -10.19 18.75 -6.24
C PHE A 508 -10.68 19.91 -7.12
N ALA A 509 -11.67 20.66 -6.66
CA ALA A 509 -12.08 21.90 -7.34
C ALA A 509 -11.03 23.03 -7.26
N THR A 510 -9.93 22.85 -6.52
CA THR A 510 -8.82 23.81 -6.41
C THR A 510 -7.54 23.33 -7.10
N SER A 511 -7.35 22.02 -7.26
CA SER A 511 -6.07 21.41 -7.60
C SER A 511 -5.99 20.82 -9.02
N LEU A 512 -7.13 20.47 -9.62
CA LEU A 512 -7.16 19.90 -10.97
C LEU A 512 -6.65 20.90 -12.03
N PRO A 513 -6.13 20.45 -13.19
CA PRO A 513 -5.66 21.33 -14.25
C PRO A 513 -6.72 22.29 -14.78
N TYR A 514 -7.97 21.83 -14.90
CA TYR A 514 -9.12 22.64 -15.28
C TYR A 514 -10.11 22.70 -14.11
N VAL A 515 -10.49 23.90 -13.68
CA VAL A 515 -11.37 24.15 -12.54
C VAL A 515 -12.41 25.21 -12.87
N CYS A 516 -13.61 25.11 -12.29
CA CYS A 516 -14.69 26.07 -12.48
C CYS A 516 -14.63 27.27 -11.53
N LEU A 517 -13.78 27.22 -10.50
CA LEU A 517 -13.71 28.27 -9.48
C LEU A 517 -12.67 29.32 -9.84
N ASP A 518 -13.00 30.60 -9.60
CA ASP A 518 -12.04 31.69 -9.59
C ASP A 518 -11.04 31.55 -8.43
N GLU A 519 -9.97 32.36 -8.48
CA GLU A 519 -8.88 32.27 -7.51
C GLU A 519 -9.33 32.60 -6.09
N LYS A 520 -10.22 33.58 -5.91
CA LYS A 520 -10.74 33.98 -4.60
C LYS A 520 -11.52 32.85 -3.92
N LYS A 521 -12.38 32.16 -4.68
CA LYS A 521 -13.15 31.02 -4.16
C LYS A 521 -12.22 29.83 -3.86
N ARG A 522 -11.23 29.56 -4.74
CA ARG A 522 -10.24 28.51 -4.48
C ARG A 522 -9.43 28.77 -3.20
N LEU A 523 -9.01 30.01 -2.96
CA LEU A 523 -8.34 30.41 -1.73
C LEU A 523 -9.21 30.13 -0.51
N SER A 524 -10.47 30.58 -0.54
CA SER A 524 -11.42 30.38 0.57
C SER A 524 -11.64 28.89 0.89
N VAL A 525 -11.76 28.05 -0.13
CA VAL A 525 -11.85 26.58 0.03
C VAL A 525 -10.61 26.03 0.72
N LEU A 526 -9.41 26.41 0.27
CA LEU A 526 -8.15 25.92 0.84
C LEU A 526 -7.97 26.39 2.30
N GLU A 527 -8.34 27.60 2.61
CA GLU A 527 -8.33 28.11 3.99
C GLU A 527 -9.28 27.30 4.90
N ARG A 528 -10.47 26.96 4.42
CA ARG A 528 -11.41 26.12 5.15
C ARG A 528 -10.84 24.73 5.41
N ILE A 529 -10.24 24.09 4.39
CA ILE A 529 -9.57 22.79 4.53
C ILE A 529 -8.41 22.89 5.54
N GLN A 530 -7.59 23.92 5.45
CA GLN A 530 -6.47 24.12 6.36
C GLN A 530 -6.93 24.27 7.80
N GLN A 531 -8.00 25.03 8.05
CA GLN A 531 -8.49 25.33 9.40
C GLN A 531 -9.16 24.11 10.08
N GLU A 532 -9.87 23.27 9.32
CA GLU A 532 -10.70 22.23 9.92
C GLU A 532 -10.23 20.79 9.66
N LEU A 533 -9.54 20.56 8.55
CA LEU A 533 -9.19 19.20 8.13
C LEU A 533 -7.70 18.88 8.17
N LEU A 534 -6.82 19.88 7.99
CA LEU A 534 -5.38 19.64 7.91
C LEU A 534 -4.83 19.20 9.28
N THR A 535 -4.05 18.12 9.23
CA THR A 535 -3.28 17.59 10.36
C THR A 535 -1.84 17.34 9.93
N PRO A 536 -0.90 17.08 10.85
CA PRO A 536 0.47 16.71 10.48
C PRO A 536 0.58 15.41 9.68
N ARG A 537 -0.51 14.61 9.55
CA ARG A 537 -0.52 13.28 8.93
C ARG A 537 -1.34 13.22 7.63
N GLY A 538 -2.13 14.24 7.31
CA GLY A 538 -3.03 14.26 6.17
C GLY A 538 -4.25 15.13 6.39
N LEU A 539 -5.29 14.92 5.58
CA LEU A 539 -6.57 15.60 5.75
C LEU A 539 -7.58 14.67 6.43
N ARG A 540 -8.30 15.21 7.42
CA ARG A 540 -9.49 14.53 7.99
C ARG A 540 -10.57 14.40 6.93
N THR A 541 -11.30 13.30 6.97
CA THR A 541 -12.44 13.05 6.08
C THR A 541 -13.72 13.78 6.49
N LEU A 542 -13.73 14.33 7.70
CA LEU A 542 -14.83 15.11 8.23
C LEU A 542 -14.29 16.08 9.30
N SER A 543 -14.84 17.29 9.33
CA SER A 543 -14.52 18.28 10.37
C SER A 543 -14.94 17.80 11.76
N PRO A 544 -14.10 18.03 12.81
CA PRO A 544 -14.49 17.77 14.20
C PRO A 544 -15.72 18.54 14.68
N LYS A 545 -16.14 19.57 13.95
CA LYS A 545 -17.36 20.35 14.24
C LYS A 545 -18.64 19.65 13.79
N CYS A 546 -18.54 18.64 12.92
CA CYS A 546 -19.72 17.89 12.45
C CYS A 546 -20.17 16.87 13.51
N PRO A 547 -21.49 16.75 13.79
CA PRO A 547 -22.00 15.81 14.79
C PRO A 547 -21.66 14.34 14.54
N HIS A 548 -21.37 13.98 13.30
CA HIS A 548 -21.04 12.61 12.90
C HIS A 548 -19.54 12.30 12.97
N TYR A 549 -18.72 13.22 13.47
CA TYR A 549 -17.28 13.05 13.56
C TYR A 549 -16.88 11.88 14.47
N ARG A 550 -15.93 11.08 13.99
CA ARG A 550 -15.32 9.97 14.73
C ARG A 550 -13.80 10.09 14.62
N GLY A 551 -13.15 10.42 15.74
CA GLY A 551 -11.71 10.73 15.79
C GLY A 551 -10.79 9.51 15.81
N HIS A 552 -11.30 8.28 16.04
CA HIS A 552 -10.50 7.07 16.21
C HIS A 552 -10.91 5.97 15.22
N TYR A 553 -9.91 5.36 14.58
CA TYR A 553 -10.03 4.26 13.64
C TYR A 553 -9.49 2.97 14.28
N GLU A 554 -10.31 2.32 15.12
CA GLU A 554 -9.89 1.15 15.89
C GLU A 554 -11.03 0.15 16.13
N GLY A 555 -10.72 -1.02 16.71
CA GLY A 555 -11.69 -2.02 17.10
C GLY A 555 -12.14 -2.95 15.96
N PRO A 556 -13.30 -3.62 16.12
CA PRO A 556 -13.88 -4.51 15.12
C PRO A 556 -14.20 -3.81 13.81
N ILE A 557 -14.40 -4.60 12.72
CA ILE A 557 -14.62 -4.08 11.36
C ILE A 557 -15.73 -3.02 11.31
N LYS A 558 -16.85 -3.26 11.99
CA LYS A 558 -17.98 -2.33 12.01
C LYS A 558 -17.60 -0.95 12.55
N GLU A 559 -16.87 -0.90 13.66
CA GLU A 559 -16.46 0.35 14.30
C GLU A 559 -15.45 1.12 13.40
N ARG A 560 -14.51 0.40 12.80
CA ARG A 560 -13.56 0.98 11.85
C ARG A 560 -14.26 1.54 10.62
N ASP A 561 -15.17 0.79 10.00
CA ASP A 561 -15.91 1.22 8.82
C ASP A 561 -16.79 2.44 9.09
N LEU A 562 -17.39 2.52 10.29
CA LEU A 562 -18.12 3.70 10.74
C LEU A 562 -17.24 4.95 10.90
N ALA A 563 -15.94 4.80 11.17
CA ALA A 563 -14.99 5.90 11.32
C ALA A 563 -14.26 6.25 10.02
N TYR A 564 -14.16 5.31 9.07
CA TYR A 564 -13.25 5.31 7.93
C TYR A 564 -13.31 6.59 7.08
N HIS A 565 -14.52 7.16 6.89
CA HIS A 565 -14.75 8.41 6.17
C HIS A 565 -15.51 9.45 7.04
N GLN A 566 -15.45 9.32 8.38
CA GLN A 566 -16.15 10.18 9.32
C GLN A 566 -15.20 10.87 10.32
N GLY A 567 -13.97 11.18 9.89
CA GLY A 567 -12.99 11.87 10.72
C GLY A 567 -11.57 11.34 10.57
N THR A 568 -11.41 10.09 10.17
CA THR A 568 -10.11 9.45 9.89
C THR A 568 -9.29 10.29 8.90
N VAL A 569 -8.00 10.41 9.15
CA VAL A 569 -7.05 11.19 8.36
C VAL A 569 -6.46 10.36 7.24
N TRP A 570 -6.43 10.92 6.03
CA TRP A 570 -5.88 10.29 4.84
C TRP A 570 -4.72 11.10 4.25
N PRO A 571 -3.50 10.52 4.19
CA PRO A 571 -2.31 11.22 3.66
C PRO A 571 -2.40 11.55 2.16
N TRP A 572 -3.02 10.68 1.34
CA TRP A 572 -3.05 10.85 -0.12
C TRP A 572 -3.67 12.18 -0.57
N LEU A 573 -4.58 12.74 0.20
CA LEU A 573 -5.23 14.03 -0.09
C LEU A 573 -4.27 15.22 -0.03
N LEU A 574 -3.11 15.05 0.61
CA LEU A 574 -2.10 16.11 0.70
C LEU A 574 -1.49 16.48 -0.64
N GLY A 575 -1.42 15.56 -1.60
CA GLY A 575 -0.93 15.87 -2.94
C GLY A 575 -1.82 16.90 -3.66
N ALA A 576 -3.15 16.68 -3.61
CA ALA A 576 -4.11 17.63 -4.16
C ALA A 576 -4.10 18.96 -3.38
N PHE A 577 -4.05 18.92 -2.04
CA PHE A 577 -3.96 20.13 -1.23
C PHE A 577 -2.70 20.96 -1.55
N ALA A 578 -1.55 20.30 -1.63
CA ALA A 578 -0.28 20.98 -1.97
C ALA A 578 -0.32 21.60 -3.37
N GLU A 579 -0.88 20.88 -4.35
CA GLU A 579 -1.01 21.42 -5.71
C GLU A 579 -1.93 22.64 -5.77
N GLY A 580 -3.12 22.56 -5.14
CA GLY A 580 -4.04 23.70 -5.06
C GLY A 580 -3.41 24.90 -4.35
N TYR A 581 -2.71 24.68 -3.25
CA TYR A 581 -2.02 25.71 -2.49
C TYR A 581 -0.90 26.39 -3.29
N LEU A 582 -0.04 25.61 -3.94
CA LEU A 582 1.06 26.13 -4.75
C LEU A 582 0.58 26.84 -6.02
N ARG A 583 -0.57 26.46 -6.59
CA ARG A 583 -1.18 27.19 -7.71
C ARG A 583 -1.60 28.63 -7.35
N ILE A 584 -1.97 28.87 -6.10
CA ILE A 584 -2.38 30.21 -5.62
C ILE A 584 -1.17 31.00 -5.13
N PHE A 585 -0.35 30.40 -4.28
CA PHE A 585 0.72 31.11 -3.58
C PHE A 585 2.08 31.09 -4.31
N GLY A 586 2.22 30.26 -5.36
CA GLY A 586 3.48 30.12 -6.09
C GLY A 586 4.65 29.78 -5.16
N LYS A 587 5.78 30.43 -5.37
CA LYS A 587 6.99 30.29 -4.52
C LYS A 587 6.74 30.62 -3.06
N ASN A 588 5.84 31.53 -2.75
CA ASN A 588 5.52 31.93 -1.37
C ASN A 588 4.87 30.81 -0.57
N GLY A 589 4.22 29.86 -1.25
CA GLY A 589 3.61 28.68 -0.63
C GLY A 589 4.58 27.57 -0.27
N ILE A 590 5.80 27.58 -0.85
CA ILE A 590 6.78 26.49 -0.70
C ILE A 590 7.12 26.20 0.77
N PRO A 591 7.47 27.16 1.64
CA PRO A 591 7.85 26.85 3.01
C PRO A 591 6.77 26.13 3.80
N PHE A 592 5.50 26.44 3.54
CA PHE A 592 4.37 25.79 4.21
C PHE A 592 4.19 24.33 3.74
N ILE A 593 4.28 24.11 2.44
CA ILE A 593 4.16 22.74 1.89
C ILE A 593 5.39 21.88 2.24
N GLU A 594 6.59 22.46 2.28
CA GLU A 594 7.79 21.76 2.76
C GLU A 594 7.65 21.32 4.22
N LYS A 595 7.10 22.17 5.06
CA LYS A 595 6.84 21.81 6.46
C LYS A 595 5.93 20.58 6.54
N ILE A 596 4.82 20.57 5.80
CA ILE A 596 3.89 19.42 5.75
C ILE A 596 4.62 18.16 5.26
N TYR A 597 5.45 18.28 4.20
CA TYR A 597 6.22 17.18 3.66
C TYR A 597 7.17 16.56 4.71
N PHE A 598 7.91 17.36 5.44
CA PHE A 598 8.85 16.88 6.45
C PHE A 598 8.18 16.43 7.75
N ASP A 599 7.01 16.94 8.11
CA ASP A 599 6.23 16.46 9.26
C ASP A 599 5.84 14.97 9.12
N LEU A 600 5.73 14.47 7.88
CA LEU A 600 5.45 13.07 7.58
C LEU A 600 6.66 12.13 7.70
N GLU A 601 7.88 12.65 7.73
CA GLU A 601 9.09 11.82 7.81
C GLU A 601 9.09 10.90 9.04
N SER A 602 8.60 11.38 10.16
CA SER A 602 8.51 10.62 11.41
C SER A 602 7.65 9.36 11.28
N THR A 603 6.66 9.35 10.39
CA THR A 603 5.76 8.19 10.16
C THR A 603 6.50 6.95 9.66
N LEU A 604 7.66 7.13 9.00
CA LEU A 604 8.46 6.01 8.50
C LEU A 604 8.97 5.08 9.60
N SER A 605 8.96 5.53 10.85
CA SER A 605 9.43 4.76 12.01
C SER A 605 8.30 4.23 12.90
N GLU A 606 7.02 4.47 12.56
CA GLU A 606 5.91 4.23 13.49
C GLU A 606 5.15 2.92 13.28
N HIS A 607 4.82 2.54 12.04
CA HIS A 607 3.95 1.40 11.72
C HIS A 607 4.60 0.50 10.66
N GLY A 608 4.49 0.83 9.37
CA GLY A 608 5.26 0.21 8.30
C GLY A 608 6.63 0.86 8.18
N VAL A 609 7.69 0.22 8.70
CA VAL A 609 9.04 0.82 8.72
C VAL A 609 9.57 1.07 7.32
N GLY A 610 9.78 2.38 7.02
CA GLY A 610 10.19 2.88 5.71
C GLY A 610 9.06 3.08 4.71
N SER A 611 7.78 3.17 5.18
CA SER A 611 6.61 3.41 4.35
C SER A 611 5.59 4.32 5.05
N ILE A 612 4.51 4.68 4.35
CA ILE A 612 3.42 5.50 4.88
C ILE A 612 2.16 4.66 4.96
N SER A 613 1.49 4.72 6.12
CA SER A 613 0.24 4.02 6.38
C SER A 613 -0.92 4.54 5.53
N GLU A 614 -1.96 3.74 5.46
CA GLU A 614 -3.20 4.07 4.78
C GLU A 614 -3.90 5.27 5.42
N VAL A 615 -4.12 5.18 6.73
CA VAL A 615 -4.89 6.17 7.51
C VAL A 615 -4.21 6.46 8.84
N PHE A 616 -4.68 7.55 9.48
CA PHE A 616 -4.34 7.90 10.84
C PHE A 616 -5.62 8.32 11.58
N ASP A 617 -5.60 8.25 12.92
CA ASP A 617 -6.69 8.78 13.73
C ASP A 617 -6.92 10.26 13.44
N GLY A 618 -8.18 10.68 13.48
CA GLY A 618 -8.57 12.09 13.35
C GLY A 618 -8.08 12.94 14.52
N ASP A 619 -8.02 12.35 15.70
CA ASP A 619 -7.59 13.02 16.94
C ASP A 619 -6.12 12.74 17.25
N PRO A 620 -5.42 13.71 17.90
CA PRO A 620 -4.06 13.50 18.38
C PRO A 620 -3.98 12.29 19.34
N PRO A 621 -2.87 11.50 19.30
CA PRO A 621 -1.62 11.75 18.59
C PRO A 621 -1.61 11.34 17.11
N HIS A 622 -2.77 11.12 16.47
CA HIS A 622 -2.90 10.67 15.09
C HIS A 622 -2.23 9.30 14.86
N LYS A 623 -2.72 8.30 15.59
CA LYS A 623 -2.22 6.91 15.54
C LYS A 623 -2.36 6.34 14.14
N PRO A 624 -1.34 5.67 13.59
CA PRO A 624 -1.45 5.02 12.29
C PRO A 624 -2.37 3.80 12.33
N GLY A 625 -3.13 3.59 11.27
CA GLY A 625 -4.07 2.48 11.12
C GLY A 625 -4.17 1.98 9.68
N GLY A 626 -5.08 1.03 9.45
CA GLY A 626 -5.29 0.43 8.14
C GLY A 626 -4.11 -0.39 7.65
N ALA A 627 -3.84 -0.34 6.35
CA ALA A 627 -2.67 -0.96 5.73
C ALA A 627 -1.39 -0.28 6.19
N ILE A 628 -0.34 -1.08 6.49
CA ILE A 628 0.95 -0.55 6.97
C ILE A 628 1.71 0.25 5.90
N SER A 629 1.33 0.06 4.66
CA SER A 629 1.98 0.65 3.48
C SER A 629 0.93 0.80 2.39
N GLN A 630 0.60 2.03 2.00
CA GLN A 630 -0.46 2.35 1.05
C GLN A 630 0.07 3.08 -0.17
N ALA A 631 -0.31 2.60 -1.37
CA ALA A 631 0.22 3.09 -2.64
C ALA A 631 -0.02 4.58 -2.85
N TRP A 632 -1.27 5.04 -2.75
CA TRP A 632 -1.59 6.46 -2.97
C TRP A 632 -1.03 7.39 -1.89
N SER A 633 -0.88 6.91 -0.63
CA SER A 633 -0.23 7.71 0.41
C SER A 633 1.23 7.98 0.06
N VAL A 634 1.99 6.93 -0.31
CA VAL A 634 3.39 7.08 -0.74
C VAL A 634 3.49 7.89 -2.03
N ALA A 635 2.63 7.61 -3.02
CA ALA A 635 2.62 8.28 -4.32
C ALA A 635 2.40 9.78 -4.21
N GLU A 636 1.38 10.21 -3.47
CA GLU A 636 1.03 11.62 -3.36
C GLU A 636 2.05 12.42 -2.53
N ILE A 637 2.73 11.79 -1.56
CA ILE A 637 3.84 12.42 -0.87
C ILE A 637 5.07 12.58 -1.78
N MET A 638 5.36 11.58 -2.63
CA MET A 638 6.40 11.71 -3.66
C MET A 638 6.05 12.79 -4.68
N ARG A 639 4.77 12.87 -5.09
CA ARG A 639 4.30 13.93 -6.00
C ARG A 639 4.36 15.32 -5.33
N MET A 640 4.05 15.43 -4.06
CA MET A 640 4.19 16.67 -3.30
C MET A 640 5.65 17.17 -3.31
N LYS A 641 6.64 16.30 -3.10
CA LYS A 641 8.06 16.65 -3.25
C LYS A 641 8.38 17.18 -4.64
N TRP A 642 7.90 16.50 -5.68
CA TRP A 642 8.09 16.95 -7.04
C TRP A 642 7.45 18.33 -7.32
N LEU A 643 6.25 18.58 -6.78
CA LEU A 643 5.59 19.89 -6.88
C LEU A 643 6.43 20.99 -6.22
N ILE A 644 6.97 20.75 -5.03
CA ILE A 644 7.87 21.69 -4.34
C ILE A 644 9.06 22.05 -5.25
N GLU A 645 9.74 21.05 -5.79
CA GLU A 645 10.90 21.28 -6.69
C GLU A 645 10.51 21.99 -7.98
N LYS A 646 9.37 21.62 -8.57
CA LYS A 646 8.82 22.31 -9.75
C LYS A 646 8.62 23.80 -9.48
N TYR A 647 7.97 24.15 -8.36
CA TYR A 647 7.69 25.56 -8.06
C TYR A 647 8.93 26.35 -7.61
N LYS A 648 9.97 25.71 -7.07
CA LYS A 648 11.27 26.36 -6.82
C LYS A 648 11.95 26.81 -8.13
N ASN A 649 11.75 26.02 -9.21
CA ASN A 649 12.40 26.24 -10.49
C ASN A 649 11.59 27.11 -11.48
N LEU A 650 10.34 27.46 -11.16
CA LEU A 650 9.53 28.45 -11.89
C LEU A 650 9.95 29.88 -11.54
#